data_c564c5f3a1615851d502a441674a6067
#
_entry.id   c564c5f3a1615851d502a441674a6067
#
_cell.length_a   1.000
_cell.length_b   1.000
_cell.length_c   1.000
_cell.angle_alpha   90.00
_cell.angle_beta   90.00
_cell.angle_gamma   90.00
#
_symmetry.space_group_name_H-M   'P 1'
#
loop_
_entity.id
_entity.type
_entity.pdbx_description
1 polymer ?
#
loop_
_entity_poly.entity_id
_entity_poly.type
_entity_poly.pdbx_seq_one_letter_code
_entity_poly.pdbx_strand_id
1 'polypeptide(L)'
;MRRFILSLFIATLSLSVFSQTYTLCDKWVDCGNNTQLLDPYYSPGVTFTWTGPSKAGKANGQGVATKYVNGKFESKYEGTYRNGIREGKGTFTHKDGSVKTGNFINGQLIGKGTVRDGDGNSYEGDLLNYRMHGKGTLRWGNGSTFVGYMVDDAPYTGKFTSYTGEVSYIQKGQPVERITETKTNYSPKIGQPVREYFDEHWNRCDPKQAAYYRLITYSAPNKPKGVVKDYYISGELQSEQYPIFIDYDDEGKTFLEGKQTFYHKNGKVSGEKYYYNNLPNGPQTEYYPDGKIASESFWVMGTPNGDVIQYYPDGKYATVAKYENGHLHNNKYLQITEDQMVFLVYNEDFVRNREAWEFQGQPGIVQVNDEESISMQANPERQVSGGIYTGFAPMSDNIISVMTNQRNPGHGVVTLLFGFKDWDNLCAFSITGNQYSFIYKKNGVVVQNDDWKESPAIKPEANELTVVNNGDKITMYVNDEPLVQTGRIYYDGSLCGISLYNGSEKPIIIDAAQLVVQEVVDPRNIAQEYLPDDKSSSDGWKGNGSGFFLNSKGYIATNYHVVEGTTALQANFTRNGKTESYPAKVVVTDPQNDLAIIKIDDQTFNGNGAIPYGLMTRTKDTGSEVFSMGYPMADVMGSEIKFTDGKISSKSGIGGDVRVYQISVPIQPGNSGGPLFDMGGNVVGITSSGLNRDYFKSENVNYAIKASYLKNLMEACPEEIVLKERVESPVSSTTLTDRIKQYEGYVVLILTK
;
A
#
# COMPACT_ATOMS: atom_id res chain seq x y z
N MET A 1 34.04 3.62 1.96
CA MET A 1 32.81 4.36 1.63
C MET A 1 31.98 3.64 0.56
N ARG A 2 32.51 3.24 -0.60
CA ARG A 2 31.77 2.57 -1.69
C ARG A 2 31.17 1.18 -1.37
N ARG A 3 31.86 0.32 -0.66
CA ARG A 3 31.35 -1.02 -0.30
C ARG A 3 30.11 -0.99 0.63
N PHE A 4 29.93 0.09 1.37
CA PHE A 4 28.76 0.29 2.22
C PHE A 4 27.50 0.71 1.42
N ILE A 5 27.67 1.50 0.38
CA ILE A 5 26.54 1.98 -0.46
C ILE A 5 25.98 0.80 -1.29
N LEU A 6 26.82 -0.08 -1.81
CA LEU A 6 26.39 -1.23 -2.63
C LEU A 6 25.74 -2.35 -1.79
N SER A 7 26.21 -2.58 -0.56
CA SER A 7 25.61 -3.62 0.31
C SER A 7 24.26 -3.24 0.90
N LEU A 8 23.95 -1.94 1.01
CA LEU A 8 22.61 -1.49 1.39
C LEU A 8 21.62 -1.61 0.22
N PHE A 9 22.08 -1.49 -1.02
CA PHE A 9 21.25 -1.65 -2.23
C PHE A 9 20.70 -3.08 -2.38
N ILE A 10 21.47 -4.09 -1.97
CA ILE A 10 21.03 -5.51 -2.05
C ILE A 10 19.96 -5.83 -0.98
N ALA A 11 19.96 -5.13 0.16
CA ALA A 11 18.94 -5.32 1.20
C ALA A 11 17.57 -4.71 0.86
N THR A 12 17.51 -3.70 -0.01
CA THR A 12 16.25 -3.10 -0.48
C THR A 12 15.66 -3.87 -1.67
N LEU A 13 16.46 -4.63 -2.41
CA LEU A 13 16.01 -5.44 -3.56
C LEU A 13 15.34 -6.76 -3.16
N SER A 14 15.42 -7.19 -1.90
CA SER A 14 14.69 -8.38 -1.43
C SER A 14 13.18 -8.15 -1.21
N LEU A 15 12.67 -6.95 -1.47
CA LEU A 15 11.24 -6.61 -1.45
C LEU A 15 10.55 -6.80 -2.82
N SER A 16 11.27 -7.21 -3.86
CA SER A 16 10.71 -7.48 -5.19
C SER A 16 10.22 -8.91 -5.34
N VAL A 17 9.38 -9.40 -4.45
CA VAL A 17 8.70 -10.67 -4.66
C VAL A 17 7.23 -10.40 -4.89
N PHE A 18 6.80 -10.63 -6.15
CA PHE A 18 5.44 -10.59 -6.66
C PHE A 18 4.82 -9.19 -6.88
N SER A 19 5.42 -8.37 -7.72
CA SER A 19 4.63 -7.50 -8.57
C SER A 19 4.55 -8.12 -9.97
N GLN A 20 3.44 -8.78 -10.28
CA GLN A 20 3.09 -8.94 -11.69
C GLN A 20 2.74 -7.53 -12.19
N THR A 21 3.72 -6.91 -12.81
CA THR A 21 3.65 -5.58 -13.39
C THR A 21 2.66 -5.58 -14.54
N TYR A 22 1.51 -4.96 -14.32
CA TYR A 22 0.73 -4.40 -15.42
C TYR A 22 1.41 -3.11 -15.83
N THR A 23 1.70 -2.97 -17.11
CA THR A 23 2.22 -1.75 -17.72
C THR A 23 1.18 -0.64 -17.58
N LEU A 24 1.23 0.11 -16.49
CA LEU A 24 0.37 1.26 -16.23
C LEU A 24 1.05 2.48 -16.85
N CYS A 25 0.64 2.86 -18.06
CA CYS A 25 0.94 4.20 -18.58
C CYS A 25 -0.07 5.17 -17.96
N ASP A 26 0.15 5.60 -16.73
CA ASP A 26 -0.68 6.57 -16.06
C ASP A 26 -0.62 7.91 -16.78
N LYS A 27 -1.70 8.31 -17.43
CA LYS A 27 -1.81 9.64 -18.05
C LYS A 27 -3.05 10.38 -17.60
N TRP A 28 -2.87 11.66 -17.28
CA TRP A 28 -3.99 12.58 -17.08
C TRP A 28 -4.58 12.95 -18.44
N VAL A 29 -5.80 12.55 -18.69
CA VAL A 29 -6.53 12.79 -19.95
C VAL A 29 -7.59 13.85 -19.72
N ASP A 30 -7.59 14.91 -20.53
CA ASP A 30 -8.64 15.91 -20.54
C ASP A 30 -9.94 15.30 -21.10
N CYS A 31 -11.01 15.40 -20.36
CA CYS A 31 -12.35 14.94 -20.75
C CYS A 31 -13.31 16.10 -21.08
N GLY A 32 -12.78 17.30 -21.33
CA GLY A 32 -13.53 18.51 -21.58
C GLY A 32 -13.87 19.29 -20.30
N ASN A 33 -14.27 20.55 -20.45
CA ASN A 33 -14.66 21.44 -19.33
C ASN A 33 -13.55 21.61 -18.27
N ASN A 34 -12.28 21.58 -18.67
CA ASN A 34 -11.11 21.66 -17.77
C ASN A 34 -11.13 20.56 -16.69
N THR A 35 -11.61 19.36 -17.02
CA THR A 35 -11.65 18.23 -16.11
C THR A 35 -10.76 17.10 -16.63
N GLN A 36 -9.91 16.55 -15.75
CA GLN A 36 -9.00 15.47 -16.07
C GLN A 36 -9.35 14.19 -15.32
N LEU A 37 -9.10 13.06 -15.96
CA LEU A 37 -9.14 11.71 -15.41
C LEU A 37 -7.78 11.06 -15.54
N LEU A 38 -7.40 10.20 -14.59
CA LEU A 38 -6.24 9.34 -14.72
C LEU A 38 -6.62 8.08 -15.53
N ASP A 39 -5.95 7.86 -16.65
CA ASP A 39 -6.04 6.60 -17.41
C ASP A 39 -4.80 5.75 -17.19
N PRO A 40 -4.90 4.64 -16.43
CA PRO A 40 -3.76 3.76 -16.19
C PRO A 40 -3.36 2.92 -17.42
N TYR A 41 -4.15 2.96 -18.52
CA TYR A 41 -3.90 2.22 -19.77
C TYR A 41 -3.98 3.15 -20.97
N TYR A 42 -3.30 4.29 -20.88
CA TYR A 42 -3.31 5.25 -21.96
C TYR A 42 -2.61 4.70 -23.22
N SER A 43 -3.21 5.00 -24.36
CA SER A 43 -2.59 4.82 -25.68
C SER A 43 -2.92 6.02 -26.58
N PRO A 44 -2.12 6.34 -27.60
CA PRO A 44 -2.45 7.40 -28.54
C PRO A 44 -3.86 7.25 -29.13
N GLY A 45 -4.59 8.36 -29.24
CA GLY A 45 -5.98 8.36 -29.73
C GLY A 45 -7.04 8.11 -28.66
N VAL A 46 -6.65 8.00 -27.38
CA VAL A 46 -7.59 7.90 -26.26
C VAL A 46 -8.22 9.26 -25.97
N THR A 47 -9.54 9.26 -25.82
CA THR A 47 -10.33 10.39 -25.32
C THR A 47 -11.33 9.92 -24.28
N PHE A 48 -11.71 10.80 -23.37
CA PHE A 48 -12.73 10.53 -22.36
C PHE A 48 -13.86 11.56 -22.42
N THR A 49 -15.07 11.14 -21.97
CA THR A 49 -16.12 12.03 -21.53
C THR A 49 -16.39 11.80 -20.04
N TRP A 50 -16.74 12.84 -19.31
CA TRP A 50 -17.11 12.79 -17.90
C TRP A 50 -18.42 13.54 -17.66
N THR A 51 -19.37 12.93 -16.93
CA THR A 51 -20.68 13.52 -16.66
C THR A 51 -20.86 13.99 -15.22
N GLY A 52 -19.91 13.67 -14.33
CA GLY A 52 -19.97 14.04 -12.92
C GLY A 52 -19.36 15.41 -12.60
N PRO A 53 -19.34 15.79 -11.31
CA PRO A 53 -18.71 17.03 -10.87
C PRO A 53 -17.19 16.97 -10.95
N SER A 54 -16.55 18.15 -10.96
CA SER A 54 -15.11 18.31 -10.90
C SER A 54 -14.69 19.20 -9.72
N LYS A 55 -13.48 18.97 -9.20
CA LYS A 55 -12.83 19.79 -8.16
C LYS A 55 -11.38 19.98 -8.51
N ALA A 56 -10.91 21.22 -8.50
CA ALA A 56 -9.51 21.57 -8.84
C ALA A 56 -9.05 20.99 -10.20
N GLY A 57 -9.92 21.03 -11.23
CA GLY A 57 -9.60 20.51 -12.57
C GLY A 57 -9.58 18.99 -12.70
N LYS A 58 -10.01 18.23 -11.69
CA LYS A 58 -10.06 16.76 -11.71
C LYS A 58 -11.49 16.26 -11.46
N ALA A 59 -11.85 15.12 -12.06
CA ALA A 59 -13.13 14.47 -11.78
C ALA A 59 -13.25 14.13 -10.29
N ASN A 60 -14.38 14.49 -9.66
CA ASN A 60 -14.54 14.33 -8.22
C ASN A 60 -16.01 14.21 -7.83
N GLY A 61 -16.42 13.02 -7.42
CA GLY A 61 -17.80 12.68 -7.09
C GLY A 61 -18.36 11.57 -7.98
N GLN A 62 -19.67 11.34 -7.89
CA GLN A 62 -20.38 10.33 -8.71
C GLN A 62 -20.53 10.80 -10.15
N GLY A 63 -20.31 9.90 -11.09
CA GLY A 63 -20.47 10.19 -12.51
C GLY A 63 -20.20 9.00 -13.42
N VAL A 64 -20.20 9.27 -14.71
CA VAL A 64 -19.90 8.30 -15.76
C VAL A 64 -18.70 8.80 -16.57
N ALA A 65 -17.64 7.99 -16.59
CA ALA A 65 -16.50 8.20 -17.47
C ALA A 65 -16.58 7.20 -18.63
N THR A 66 -16.57 7.71 -19.87
CA THR A 66 -16.58 6.87 -21.06
C THR A 66 -15.29 7.07 -21.83
N LYS A 67 -14.58 5.97 -22.07
CA LYS A 67 -13.31 5.92 -22.82
C LYS A 67 -13.59 5.58 -24.27
N TYR A 68 -12.96 6.33 -25.16
CA TYR A 68 -12.93 6.06 -26.60
C TYR A 68 -11.49 5.92 -27.06
N VAL A 69 -11.24 5.04 -28.03
CA VAL A 69 -9.97 4.89 -28.70
C VAL A 69 -10.20 5.14 -30.20
N ASN A 70 -9.52 6.13 -30.77
CA ASN A 70 -9.72 6.57 -32.16
C ASN A 70 -11.22 6.81 -32.48
N GLY A 71 -11.94 7.44 -31.57
CA GLY A 71 -13.37 7.76 -31.68
C GLY A 71 -14.33 6.60 -31.49
N LYS A 72 -13.86 5.37 -31.26
CA LYS A 72 -14.69 4.18 -31.01
C LYS A 72 -14.80 3.92 -29.52
N PHE A 73 -16.02 3.55 -29.07
CA PHE A 73 -16.25 3.14 -27.68
C PHE A 73 -15.30 2.01 -27.28
N GLU A 74 -14.63 2.17 -26.14
CA GLU A 74 -13.73 1.17 -25.58
C GLU A 74 -14.24 0.65 -24.24
N SER A 75 -14.59 1.55 -23.31
CA SER A 75 -15.09 1.15 -21.98
C SER A 75 -15.85 2.29 -21.31
N LYS A 76 -16.61 1.94 -20.29
CA LYS A 76 -17.35 2.88 -19.46
C LYS A 76 -17.18 2.52 -17.98
N TYR A 77 -16.96 3.51 -17.13
CA TYR A 77 -17.00 3.38 -15.68
C TYR A 77 -18.13 4.24 -15.12
N GLU A 78 -18.97 3.65 -14.30
CA GLU A 78 -20.05 4.31 -13.56
C GLU A 78 -19.77 4.19 -12.07
N GLY A 79 -19.44 5.29 -11.40
CA GLY A 79 -19.05 5.26 -10.00
C GLY A 79 -18.46 6.57 -9.53
N THR A 80 -17.79 6.50 -8.39
CA THR A 80 -17.15 7.67 -7.77
C THR A 80 -15.73 7.87 -8.32
N TYR A 81 -15.36 9.12 -8.55
CA TYR A 81 -13.99 9.57 -8.72
C TYR A 81 -13.58 10.46 -7.55
N ARG A 82 -12.35 10.32 -7.10
CA ARG A 82 -11.69 11.22 -6.15
C ARG A 82 -10.40 11.74 -6.78
N ASN A 83 -10.28 13.06 -6.90
CA ASN A 83 -9.11 13.70 -7.51
C ASN A 83 -8.72 13.11 -8.88
N GLY A 84 -9.71 12.72 -9.71
CA GLY A 84 -9.50 12.15 -11.04
C GLY A 84 -9.21 10.65 -11.08
N ILE A 85 -9.26 9.96 -9.95
CA ILE A 85 -9.00 8.51 -9.82
C ILE A 85 -10.29 7.81 -9.40
N ARG A 86 -10.56 6.60 -9.93
CA ARG A 86 -11.72 5.77 -9.55
C ARG A 86 -11.62 5.37 -8.08
N GLU A 87 -12.69 5.58 -7.32
CA GLU A 87 -12.73 5.34 -5.90
C GLU A 87 -14.10 4.82 -5.46
N GLY A 88 -14.14 3.91 -4.44
CA GLY A 88 -15.38 3.39 -3.91
C GLY A 88 -16.15 2.46 -4.85
N LYS A 89 -17.44 2.27 -4.60
CA LYS A 89 -18.27 1.37 -5.41
C LYS A 89 -18.44 1.87 -6.83
N GLY A 90 -18.28 0.96 -7.81
CA GLY A 90 -18.45 1.30 -9.21
C GLY A 90 -18.63 0.09 -10.11
N THR A 91 -19.03 0.36 -11.33
CA THR A 91 -19.24 -0.62 -12.40
C THR A 91 -18.41 -0.24 -13.61
N PHE A 92 -17.58 -1.16 -14.06
CA PHE A 92 -16.77 -1.04 -15.26
C PHE A 92 -17.34 -1.94 -16.37
N THR A 93 -17.65 -1.36 -17.50
CA THR A 93 -18.17 -2.07 -18.69
C THR A 93 -17.19 -1.89 -19.84
N HIS A 94 -16.75 -2.97 -20.45
CA HIS A 94 -15.85 -2.97 -21.59
C HIS A 94 -16.63 -3.20 -22.91
N LYS A 95 -16.02 -2.86 -24.05
CA LYS A 95 -16.61 -2.98 -25.39
C LYS A 95 -17.05 -4.39 -25.79
N ASP A 96 -16.44 -5.42 -25.22
CA ASP A 96 -16.81 -6.83 -25.43
C ASP A 96 -18.06 -7.25 -24.66
N GLY A 97 -18.69 -6.33 -23.93
CA GLY A 97 -19.87 -6.58 -23.10
C GLY A 97 -19.55 -7.11 -21.72
N SER A 98 -18.28 -7.29 -21.38
CA SER A 98 -17.90 -7.69 -20.01
C SER A 98 -18.20 -6.56 -19.01
N VAL A 99 -18.67 -6.96 -17.83
CA VAL A 99 -19.04 -6.05 -16.74
C VAL A 99 -18.35 -6.51 -15.46
N LYS A 100 -17.67 -5.58 -14.80
CA LYS A 100 -17.03 -5.80 -13.50
C LYS A 100 -17.58 -4.79 -12.50
N THR A 101 -18.08 -5.29 -11.35
CA THR A 101 -18.66 -4.44 -10.30
C THR A 101 -17.99 -4.76 -8.98
N GLY A 102 -17.67 -3.73 -8.20
CA GLY A 102 -17.06 -3.90 -6.89
C GLY A 102 -16.57 -2.58 -6.32
N ASN A 103 -15.61 -2.68 -5.42
CA ASN A 103 -14.98 -1.52 -4.80
C ASN A 103 -13.69 -1.15 -5.53
N PHE A 104 -13.56 0.11 -5.86
CA PHE A 104 -12.35 0.67 -6.49
C PHE A 104 -11.55 1.41 -5.43
N ILE A 105 -10.27 1.08 -5.35
CA ILE A 105 -9.29 1.72 -4.46
C ILE A 105 -8.15 2.18 -5.35
N ASN A 106 -7.89 3.48 -5.38
CA ASN A 106 -6.81 4.05 -6.20
C ASN A 106 -6.86 3.61 -7.68
N GLY A 107 -8.05 3.58 -8.26
CA GLY A 107 -8.25 3.19 -9.67
C GLY A 107 -8.32 1.70 -9.92
N GLN A 108 -8.00 0.85 -8.97
CA GLN A 108 -7.97 -0.61 -9.09
C GLN A 108 -9.24 -1.24 -8.50
N LEU A 109 -9.78 -2.26 -9.14
CA LEU A 109 -10.92 -3.04 -8.64
C LEU A 109 -10.41 -4.12 -7.69
N ILE A 110 -10.77 -4.00 -6.41
CA ILE A 110 -10.20 -4.80 -5.32
C ILE A 110 -11.28 -5.22 -4.32
N GLY A 111 -11.09 -6.40 -3.70
CA GLY A 111 -12.01 -6.94 -2.70
C GLY A 111 -13.22 -7.62 -3.32
N LYS A 112 -14.35 -7.67 -2.61
CA LYS A 112 -15.55 -8.37 -3.11
C LYS A 112 -16.17 -7.67 -4.30
N GLY A 113 -16.51 -8.47 -5.31
CA GLY A 113 -17.15 -7.97 -6.51
C GLY A 113 -17.70 -9.06 -7.39
N THR A 114 -18.21 -8.64 -8.54
CA THR A 114 -18.74 -9.54 -9.57
C THR A 114 -18.09 -9.26 -10.90
N VAL A 115 -17.88 -10.32 -11.67
CA VAL A 115 -17.44 -10.26 -13.07
C VAL A 115 -18.48 -10.99 -13.91
N ARG A 116 -18.87 -10.41 -15.03
CA ARG A 116 -19.64 -11.09 -16.09
C ARG A 116 -18.97 -10.83 -17.41
N ASP A 117 -18.79 -11.87 -18.21
CA ASP A 117 -18.28 -11.73 -19.58
C ASP A 117 -19.39 -11.83 -20.64
N GLY A 118 -19.02 -11.58 -21.89
CA GLY A 118 -19.94 -11.67 -23.03
C GLY A 118 -20.41 -13.09 -23.35
N ASP A 119 -19.72 -14.12 -22.85
CA ASP A 119 -20.00 -15.55 -23.09
C ASP A 119 -20.97 -16.13 -22.05
N GLY A 120 -21.45 -15.30 -21.12
CA GLY A 120 -22.42 -15.69 -20.08
C GLY A 120 -21.77 -16.31 -18.84
N ASN A 121 -20.44 -16.28 -18.74
CA ASN A 121 -19.76 -16.65 -17.50
C ASN A 121 -19.95 -15.55 -16.44
N SER A 122 -20.03 -15.96 -15.18
CA SER A 122 -20.15 -15.02 -14.07
C SER A 122 -19.32 -15.49 -12.88
N TYR A 123 -18.70 -14.53 -12.22
CA TYR A 123 -17.96 -14.74 -10.97
C TYR A 123 -18.49 -13.83 -9.90
N GLU A 124 -18.54 -14.34 -8.69
CA GLU A 124 -18.83 -13.60 -7.46
C GLU A 124 -17.80 -14.00 -6.41
N GLY A 125 -17.00 -13.05 -5.95
CA GLY A 125 -15.91 -13.35 -5.01
C GLY A 125 -14.91 -12.23 -4.88
N ASP A 126 -13.71 -12.59 -4.44
CA ASP A 126 -12.60 -11.66 -4.27
C ASP A 126 -11.98 -11.32 -5.62
N LEU A 127 -11.70 -10.04 -5.80
CA LEU A 127 -11.04 -9.46 -6.98
C LEU A 127 -9.75 -8.75 -6.57
N LEU A 128 -8.73 -8.86 -7.39
CA LEU A 128 -7.48 -8.13 -7.28
C LEU A 128 -7.10 -7.59 -8.65
N ASN A 129 -6.90 -6.28 -8.76
CA ASN A 129 -6.53 -5.63 -10.02
C ASN A 129 -7.38 -6.08 -11.21
N TYR A 130 -8.72 -6.05 -11.04
CA TYR A 130 -9.70 -6.50 -12.03
C TYR A 130 -9.71 -8.00 -12.32
N ARG A 131 -8.91 -8.84 -11.66
CA ARG A 131 -8.86 -10.30 -11.83
C ARG A 131 -9.60 -11.02 -10.71
N MET A 132 -10.13 -12.18 -11.02
CA MET A 132 -10.61 -13.12 -10.02
C MET A 132 -9.44 -13.65 -9.22
N HIS A 133 -9.38 -13.32 -7.92
CA HIS A 133 -8.28 -13.70 -7.04
C HIS A 133 -8.80 -13.87 -5.61
N GLY A 134 -8.49 -15.00 -4.96
CA GLY A 134 -9.03 -15.33 -3.65
C GLY A 134 -10.30 -16.15 -3.73
N LYS A 135 -11.14 -16.11 -2.70
CA LYS A 135 -12.31 -16.99 -2.57
C LYS A 135 -13.48 -16.50 -3.42
N GLY A 136 -14.08 -17.40 -4.20
CA GLY A 136 -15.26 -17.06 -5.00
C GLY A 136 -15.98 -18.23 -5.62
N THR A 137 -17.01 -17.88 -6.35
CA THR A 137 -17.83 -18.82 -7.15
C THR A 137 -17.80 -18.38 -8.59
N LEU A 138 -17.23 -19.21 -9.45
CA LEU A 138 -17.26 -19.04 -10.92
C LEU A 138 -18.36 -19.93 -11.50
N ARG A 139 -19.19 -19.37 -12.36
CA ARG A 139 -20.25 -20.06 -13.10
C ARG A 139 -20.01 -19.85 -14.59
N TRP A 140 -19.87 -20.92 -15.33
CA TRP A 140 -19.76 -20.87 -16.78
C TRP A 140 -21.13 -20.81 -17.45
N GLY A 141 -21.19 -20.20 -18.63
CA GLY A 141 -22.42 -20.10 -19.43
C GLY A 141 -23.05 -21.44 -19.77
N ASN A 142 -22.29 -22.52 -19.77
CA ASN A 142 -22.78 -23.89 -19.94
C ASN A 142 -23.42 -24.50 -18.68
N GLY A 143 -23.46 -23.77 -17.55
CA GLY A 143 -24.03 -24.23 -16.27
C GLY A 143 -23.04 -24.93 -15.34
N SER A 144 -21.80 -25.17 -15.74
CA SER A 144 -20.77 -25.67 -14.83
C SER A 144 -20.43 -24.63 -13.75
N THR A 145 -19.97 -25.09 -12.59
CA THR A 145 -19.63 -24.18 -11.48
C THR A 145 -18.32 -24.59 -10.82
N PHE A 146 -17.57 -23.60 -10.36
CA PHE A 146 -16.44 -23.79 -9.46
C PHE A 146 -16.66 -22.97 -8.20
N VAL A 147 -16.41 -23.56 -7.04
CA VAL A 147 -16.44 -22.90 -5.75
C VAL A 147 -15.13 -23.17 -5.03
N GLY A 148 -14.36 -22.11 -4.79
CA GLY A 148 -13.03 -22.28 -4.20
C GLY A 148 -12.19 -21.02 -4.29
N TYR A 149 -10.87 -21.23 -4.30
CA TYR A 149 -9.88 -20.16 -4.44
C TYR A 149 -9.46 -19.99 -5.90
N MET A 150 -9.44 -18.75 -6.34
CA MET A 150 -8.97 -18.32 -7.64
C MET A 150 -7.59 -17.69 -7.50
N VAL A 151 -6.74 -17.84 -8.49
CA VAL A 151 -5.47 -17.12 -8.63
C VAL A 151 -5.39 -16.61 -10.07
N ASP A 152 -5.32 -15.31 -10.25
CA ASP A 152 -5.17 -14.62 -11.54
C ASP A 152 -6.13 -15.14 -12.63
N ASP A 153 -7.43 -15.06 -12.35
CA ASP A 153 -8.54 -15.50 -13.19
C ASP A 153 -8.67 -17.02 -13.36
N ALA A 154 -7.82 -17.85 -12.75
CA ALA A 154 -7.88 -19.29 -12.85
C ALA A 154 -8.32 -19.98 -11.55
N PRO A 155 -9.16 -21.04 -11.62
CA PRO A 155 -9.43 -21.91 -10.49
C PRO A 155 -8.13 -22.52 -9.93
N TYR A 156 -7.86 -22.34 -8.63
CA TYR A 156 -6.64 -22.83 -8.01
C TYR A 156 -6.89 -24.03 -7.09
N THR A 157 -7.80 -23.89 -6.12
CA THR A 157 -8.16 -24.99 -5.24
C THR A 157 -9.63 -24.90 -4.87
N GLY A 158 -10.42 -25.96 -5.17
CA GLY A 158 -11.84 -25.98 -4.86
C GLY A 158 -12.61 -27.10 -5.54
N LYS A 159 -13.94 -26.98 -5.45
CA LYS A 159 -14.87 -27.95 -6.02
C LYS A 159 -15.36 -27.45 -7.38
N PHE A 160 -15.18 -28.28 -8.41
CA PHE A 160 -15.79 -28.11 -9.73
C PHE A 160 -17.03 -29.02 -9.83
N THR A 161 -18.10 -28.50 -10.40
CA THR A 161 -19.30 -29.29 -10.75
C THR A 161 -19.61 -29.02 -12.22
N SER A 162 -19.59 -30.06 -13.03
CA SER A 162 -19.92 -29.95 -14.45
C SER A 162 -21.40 -29.67 -14.67
N TYR A 163 -21.78 -29.23 -15.86
CA TYR A 163 -23.18 -29.02 -16.25
C TYR A 163 -24.01 -30.29 -16.18
N THR A 164 -23.37 -31.48 -16.21
CA THR A 164 -24.04 -32.80 -16.03
C THR A 164 -24.22 -33.16 -14.56
N GLY A 165 -23.70 -32.34 -13.62
CA GLY A 165 -23.73 -32.61 -12.19
C GLY A 165 -22.57 -33.47 -11.68
N GLU A 166 -21.63 -33.86 -12.55
CA GLU A 166 -20.43 -34.59 -12.14
C GLU A 166 -19.54 -33.68 -11.32
N VAL A 167 -19.06 -34.20 -10.19
CA VAL A 167 -18.20 -33.46 -9.25
C VAL A 167 -16.77 -33.91 -9.41
N SER A 168 -15.89 -32.95 -9.63
CA SER A 168 -14.45 -33.10 -9.53
C SER A 168 -13.84 -31.98 -8.67
N TYR A 169 -12.56 -32.06 -8.40
CA TYR A 169 -11.88 -31.07 -7.62
C TYR A 169 -10.70 -30.50 -8.41
N ILE A 170 -10.37 -29.25 -8.13
CA ILE A 170 -9.14 -28.62 -8.62
C ILE A 170 -8.23 -28.42 -7.41
N GLN A 171 -6.97 -28.80 -7.55
CA GLN A 171 -5.94 -28.58 -6.55
C GLN A 171 -4.69 -28.05 -7.24
N LYS A 172 -4.20 -26.86 -6.79
CA LYS A 172 -3.06 -26.18 -7.42
C LYS A 172 -3.23 -25.98 -8.95
N GLY A 173 -4.45 -25.65 -9.36
CA GLY A 173 -4.78 -25.43 -10.77
C GLY A 173 -4.93 -26.72 -11.60
N GLN A 174 -4.77 -27.91 -11.01
CA GLN A 174 -4.90 -29.19 -11.70
C GLN A 174 -6.16 -29.94 -11.30
N PRO A 175 -6.89 -30.56 -12.25
CA PRO A 175 -8.02 -31.43 -11.95
C PRO A 175 -7.57 -32.66 -11.14
N VAL A 176 -8.31 -33.00 -10.09
CA VAL A 176 -8.10 -34.20 -9.28
C VAL A 176 -9.44 -34.88 -9.01
N GLU A 177 -9.49 -36.20 -8.94
CA GLU A 177 -10.72 -36.95 -8.66
C GLU A 177 -11.25 -36.68 -7.25
N ARG A 178 -10.33 -36.37 -6.35
CA ARG A 178 -10.59 -35.96 -4.97
C ARG A 178 -9.52 -34.95 -4.61
N ILE A 179 -9.83 -33.97 -3.75
CA ILE A 179 -8.77 -33.18 -3.13
C ILE A 179 -7.98 -34.17 -2.29
N THR A 180 -6.98 -34.75 -2.90
CA THR A 180 -6.04 -35.63 -2.22
C THR A 180 -4.95 -34.75 -1.61
N GLU A 181 -4.59 -35.12 -0.41
CA GLU A 181 -3.40 -34.68 0.26
C GLU A 181 -2.23 -34.76 -0.73
N THR A 182 -1.48 -33.72 -0.81
CA THR A 182 -0.21 -33.44 -1.49
C THR A 182 0.63 -34.63 -1.95
N LYS A 183 1.51 -34.40 -2.95
CA LYS A 183 2.57 -35.33 -3.41
C LYS A 183 3.55 -35.74 -2.29
N THR A 184 3.56 -35.04 -1.16
CA THR A 184 4.28 -35.48 0.05
C THR A 184 3.43 -36.53 0.76
N ASN A 185 4.08 -37.58 1.28
CA ASN A 185 3.45 -38.54 2.20
C ASN A 185 2.99 -37.89 3.52
N TYR A 186 2.87 -36.57 3.56
CA TYR A 186 2.48 -35.79 4.72
C TYR A 186 0.95 -35.68 4.79
N SER A 187 0.37 -36.34 5.77
CA SER A 187 -1.07 -36.36 6.03
C SER A 187 -1.29 -36.12 7.52
N PRO A 188 -1.49 -34.87 7.96
CA PRO A 188 -1.72 -34.59 9.36
C PRO A 188 -3.06 -35.16 9.84
N LYS A 189 -3.10 -35.61 11.07
CA LYS A 189 -4.35 -36.06 11.70
C LYS A 189 -5.28 -34.89 11.94
N ILE A 190 -6.40 -34.86 11.21
CA ILE A 190 -7.42 -33.83 11.35
C ILE A 190 -8.01 -33.81 12.75
N GLY A 191 -8.18 -32.61 13.32
CA GLY A 191 -8.73 -32.38 14.65
C GLY A 191 -7.77 -32.62 15.82
N GLN A 192 -6.53 -33.02 15.56
CA GLN A 192 -5.52 -33.25 16.60
C GLN A 192 -4.36 -32.29 16.43
N PRO A 193 -3.72 -31.80 17.52
CA PRO A 193 -2.48 -31.03 17.42
C PRO A 193 -1.36 -31.87 16.81
N VAL A 194 -0.65 -31.30 15.86
CA VAL A 194 0.53 -31.90 15.26
C VAL A 194 1.73 -30.97 15.41
N ARG A 195 2.93 -31.56 15.46
CA ARG A 195 4.20 -30.83 15.40
C ARG A 195 4.84 -31.13 14.06
N GLU A 196 5.12 -30.07 13.30
CA GLU A 196 5.77 -30.11 12.00
C GLU A 196 7.16 -29.51 12.12
N TYR A 197 8.12 -29.99 11.32
CA TYR A 197 9.49 -29.55 11.40
C TYR A 197 9.97 -28.98 10.06
N PHE A 198 10.74 -27.88 10.09
CA PHE A 198 11.18 -27.15 8.93
C PHE A 198 12.69 -26.83 9.03
N ASP A 199 13.39 -26.92 7.91
CA ASP A 199 14.76 -26.46 7.77
C ASP A 199 14.89 -24.93 7.78
N GLU A 200 16.08 -24.39 7.57
CA GLU A 200 16.34 -22.95 7.53
C GLU A 200 15.63 -22.23 6.36
N HIS A 201 15.22 -22.96 5.32
CA HIS A 201 14.51 -22.47 4.13
C HIS A 201 13.00 -22.74 4.18
N TRP A 202 12.46 -23.13 5.33
CA TRP A 202 11.05 -23.48 5.53
C TRP A 202 10.56 -24.69 4.71
N ASN A 203 11.46 -25.57 4.28
CA ASN A 203 11.08 -26.86 3.72
C ASN A 203 10.83 -27.86 4.85
N ARG A 204 9.79 -28.69 4.71
CA ARG A 204 9.54 -29.79 5.68
C ARG A 204 10.69 -30.77 5.69
N CYS A 205 11.16 -31.12 6.88
CA CYS A 205 12.35 -31.96 7.04
C CYS A 205 12.22 -32.92 8.24
N ASP A 206 13.22 -33.79 8.38
CA ASP A 206 13.37 -34.62 9.58
C ASP A 206 13.68 -33.74 10.80
N PRO A 207 13.17 -34.06 12.02
CA PRO A 207 13.45 -33.30 13.22
C PRO A 207 14.93 -33.03 13.52
N LYS A 208 15.83 -33.90 13.03
CA LYS A 208 17.27 -33.72 13.22
C LYS A 208 17.90 -32.65 12.34
N GLN A 209 17.21 -32.26 11.29
CA GLN A 209 17.65 -31.23 10.33
C GLN A 209 16.91 -29.92 10.53
N ALA A 210 15.96 -29.87 11.47
CA ALA A 210 15.07 -28.75 11.65
C ALA A 210 15.77 -27.54 12.28
N ALA A 211 15.49 -26.37 11.72
CA ALA A 211 15.76 -25.07 12.31
C ALA A 211 14.53 -24.53 13.09
N TYR A 212 13.34 -24.95 12.65
CA TYR A 212 12.06 -24.52 13.22
C TYR A 212 11.12 -25.68 13.43
N TYR A 213 10.12 -25.51 14.31
CA TYR A 213 8.97 -26.40 14.40
C TYR A 213 7.69 -25.59 14.55
N ARG A 214 6.60 -26.14 14.00
CA ARG A 214 5.25 -25.58 14.04
C ARG A 214 4.36 -26.41 14.95
N LEU A 215 3.53 -25.74 15.76
CA LEU A 215 2.41 -26.36 16.45
C LEU A 215 1.12 -25.93 15.78
N ILE A 216 0.37 -26.89 15.26
CA ILE A 216 -0.82 -26.65 14.47
C ILE A 216 -1.87 -27.73 14.69
N THR A 217 -3.13 -27.35 14.54
CA THR A 217 -4.27 -28.25 14.40
C THR A 217 -4.97 -27.96 13.08
N TYR A 218 -5.27 -29.00 12.31
CA TYR A 218 -6.03 -28.84 11.06
C TYR A 218 -7.49 -29.19 11.28
N SER A 219 -8.41 -28.34 10.79
CA SER A 219 -9.87 -28.59 10.80
C SER A 219 -10.33 -29.41 9.58
N ALA A 220 -9.57 -29.34 8.48
CA ALA A 220 -9.70 -30.09 7.24
C ALA A 220 -8.33 -30.10 6.54
N PRO A 221 -8.11 -30.91 5.47
CA PRO A 221 -6.87 -30.84 4.68
C PRO A 221 -6.54 -29.40 4.28
N ASN A 222 -5.27 -29.01 4.47
CA ASN A 222 -4.75 -27.66 4.19
C ASN A 222 -5.41 -26.50 4.97
N LYS A 223 -6.41 -26.80 5.84
CA LYS A 223 -7.16 -25.78 6.58
C LYS A 223 -6.79 -25.78 8.06
N PRO A 224 -5.97 -24.85 8.52
CA PRO A 224 -5.62 -24.72 9.94
C PRO A 224 -6.82 -24.31 10.78
N LYS A 225 -6.76 -24.61 12.08
CA LYS A 225 -7.74 -24.22 13.08
C LYS A 225 -7.11 -23.24 14.06
N GLY A 226 -7.50 -21.96 13.95
CA GLY A 226 -7.03 -20.92 14.86
C GLY A 226 -5.60 -20.47 14.55
N VAL A 227 -4.92 -19.96 15.58
CA VAL A 227 -3.55 -19.45 15.47
C VAL A 227 -2.57 -20.58 15.22
N VAL A 228 -1.66 -20.39 14.29
CA VAL A 228 -0.50 -21.24 14.04
C VAL A 228 0.70 -20.61 14.70
N LYS A 229 1.42 -21.41 15.49
CA LYS A 229 2.61 -20.94 16.22
C LYS A 229 3.83 -21.67 15.72
N ASP A 230 4.80 -20.92 15.28
CA ASP A 230 6.10 -21.40 14.88
C ASP A 230 7.13 -21.10 15.97
N TYR A 231 8.08 -21.99 16.14
CA TYR A 231 9.10 -21.89 17.16
C TYR A 231 10.48 -22.14 16.56
N TYR A 232 11.49 -21.47 17.05
CA TYR A 232 12.85 -21.89 16.83
C TYR A 232 13.06 -23.29 17.38
N ILE A 233 13.96 -24.07 16.80
CA ILE A 233 14.21 -25.44 17.28
C ILE A 233 14.66 -25.47 18.76
N SER A 234 15.25 -24.38 19.25
CA SER A 234 15.64 -24.17 20.64
C SER A 234 14.46 -23.97 21.61
N GLY A 235 13.24 -23.73 21.09
CA GLY A 235 12.00 -23.67 21.85
C GLY A 235 11.36 -22.29 21.99
N GLU A 236 12.05 -21.21 21.63
CA GLU A 236 11.49 -19.87 21.69
C GLU A 236 10.45 -19.65 20.56
N LEU A 237 9.38 -18.89 20.85
CA LEU A 237 8.38 -18.52 19.87
C LEU A 237 9.02 -17.70 18.75
N GLN A 238 8.78 -18.10 17.50
CA GLN A 238 9.26 -17.43 16.31
C GLN A 238 8.16 -16.61 15.63
N SER A 239 6.93 -17.17 15.54
CA SER A 239 5.80 -16.44 14.97
C SER A 239 4.44 -16.90 15.50
N GLU A 240 3.49 -15.97 15.42
CA GLU A 240 2.06 -16.24 15.54
C GLU A 240 1.37 -15.77 14.27
N GLN A 241 0.73 -16.69 13.56
CA GLN A 241 0.17 -16.45 12.25
C GLN A 241 -1.27 -16.94 12.16
N TYR A 242 -2.05 -16.35 11.24
CA TYR A 242 -3.45 -16.70 10.97
C TYR A 242 -3.61 -17.15 9.51
N PRO A 243 -3.03 -18.28 9.10
CA PRO A 243 -3.24 -18.79 7.76
C PRO A 243 -4.66 -19.33 7.61
N ILE A 244 -5.30 -19.04 6.48
CA ILE A 244 -6.59 -19.61 6.11
C ILE A 244 -6.43 -20.86 5.24
N PHE A 245 -5.26 -21.03 4.66
CA PHE A 245 -4.85 -22.19 3.90
C PHE A 245 -3.34 -22.38 4.02
N ILE A 246 -2.86 -23.60 4.23
CA ILE A 246 -1.44 -23.96 4.23
C ILE A 246 -1.19 -24.94 3.09
N ASP A 247 -0.27 -24.58 2.21
CA ASP A 247 0.23 -25.52 1.21
C ASP A 247 1.27 -26.44 1.83
N TYR A 248 1.01 -27.75 1.80
CA TYR A 248 1.91 -28.72 2.44
C TYR A 248 3.25 -28.92 1.71
N ASP A 249 3.33 -28.55 0.44
CA ASP A 249 4.51 -28.72 -0.39
C ASP A 249 5.31 -27.42 -0.57
N ASP A 250 4.66 -26.28 -0.34
CA ASP A 250 5.25 -24.96 -0.61
C ASP A 250 4.69 -23.93 0.38
N GLU A 251 5.42 -23.67 1.45
CA GLU A 251 5.02 -22.68 2.46
C GLU A 251 4.82 -21.26 1.85
N GLY A 252 5.52 -20.93 0.75
CA GLY A 252 5.34 -19.67 0.02
C GLY A 252 3.95 -19.51 -0.60
N LYS A 253 3.18 -20.60 -0.72
CA LYS A 253 1.79 -20.62 -1.20
C LYS A 253 0.77 -20.70 -0.07
N THR A 254 1.19 -20.53 1.17
CA THR A 254 0.30 -20.39 2.33
C THR A 254 -0.44 -19.06 2.25
N PHE A 255 -1.77 -19.10 2.42
CA PHE A 255 -2.60 -17.90 2.40
C PHE A 255 -2.77 -17.35 3.81
N LEU A 256 -2.22 -16.15 4.01
CA LEU A 256 -2.26 -15.43 5.28
C LEU A 256 -3.43 -14.45 5.33
N GLU A 257 -3.96 -14.26 6.54
CA GLU A 257 -5.04 -13.33 6.82
C GLU A 257 -4.80 -12.64 8.16
N GLY A 258 -5.11 -11.32 8.25
CA GLY A 258 -4.99 -10.54 9.46
C GLY A 258 -3.57 -10.30 9.95
N LYS A 259 -3.43 -10.03 11.23
CA LYS A 259 -2.15 -9.72 11.86
C LYS A 259 -1.29 -10.96 11.97
N GLN A 260 -0.05 -10.85 11.53
CA GLN A 260 1.03 -11.80 11.77
C GLN A 260 2.05 -11.15 12.70
N THR A 261 2.49 -11.86 13.71
CA THR A 261 3.50 -11.36 14.66
C THR A 261 4.70 -12.28 14.66
N PHE A 262 5.88 -11.72 14.52
CA PHE A 262 7.16 -12.42 14.49
C PHE A 262 7.99 -12.01 15.71
N TYR A 263 8.87 -12.90 16.17
CA TYR A 263 9.65 -12.70 17.38
C TYR A 263 11.12 -13.00 17.14
N HIS A 264 11.98 -12.22 17.76
CA HIS A 264 13.42 -12.53 17.92
C HIS A 264 13.60 -13.69 18.92
N LYS A 265 14.74 -14.37 18.87
CA LYS A 265 15.09 -15.42 19.84
C LYS A 265 15.09 -14.95 21.29
N ASN A 266 15.25 -13.66 21.57
CA ASN A 266 15.16 -13.09 22.91
C ASN A 266 13.71 -12.86 23.39
N GLY A 267 12.71 -13.30 22.61
CA GLY A 267 11.29 -13.20 22.92
C GLY A 267 10.64 -11.84 22.64
N LYS A 268 11.41 -10.84 22.22
CA LYS A 268 10.84 -9.54 21.79
C LYS A 268 10.27 -9.66 20.38
N VAL A 269 9.25 -8.86 20.09
CA VAL A 269 8.66 -8.75 18.75
C VAL A 269 9.74 -8.31 17.77
N SER A 270 9.87 -9.01 16.66
CA SER A 270 10.74 -8.65 15.53
C SER A 270 9.99 -8.04 14.37
N GLY A 271 8.67 -8.29 14.28
CA GLY A 271 7.85 -7.69 13.24
C GLY A 271 6.37 -7.93 13.44
N GLU A 272 5.57 -6.99 12.96
CA GLU A 272 4.12 -7.06 12.88
C GLU A 272 3.70 -6.70 11.47
N LYS A 273 2.96 -7.61 10.81
CA LYS A 273 2.52 -7.45 9.42
C LYS A 273 1.05 -7.81 9.31
N TYR A 274 0.32 -7.06 8.50
CA TYR A 274 -1.10 -7.32 8.27
C TYR A 274 -1.32 -7.79 6.85
N TYR A 275 -2.18 -8.81 6.70
CA TYR A 275 -2.50 -9.41 5.43
C TYR A 275 -4.02 -9.48 5.22
N TYR A 276 -4.44 -9.30 3.99
CA TYR A 276 -5.76 -9.58 3.51
C TYR A 276 -5.64 -10.44 2.24
N ASN A 277 -6.22 -11.64 2.27
CA ASN A 277 -6.19 -12.55 1.13
C ASN A 277 -4.77 -12.80 0.58
N ASN A 278 -3.82 -13.04 1.48
CA ASN A 278 -2.39 -13.24 1.22
C ASN A 278 -1.62 -12.01 0.72
N LEU A 279 -2.24 -10.85 0.68
CA LEU A 279 -1.58 -9.61 0.29
C LEU A 279 -1.29 -8.75 1.51
N PRO A 280 -0.13 -8.13 1.62
CA PRO A 280 0.12 -7.11 2.61
C PRO A 280 -0.98 -6.05 2.57
N ASN A 281 -1.64 -5.79 3.70
CA ASN A 281 -2.75 -4.85 3.78
C ASN A 281 -2.89 -4.28 5.19
N GLY A 282 -2.42 -3.08 5.39
CA GLY A 282 -2.34 -2.42 6.67
C GLY A 282 -0.90 -2.05 7.07
N PRO A 283 -0.70 -1.63 8.32
CA PRO A 283 0.62 -1.26 8.81
C PRO A 283 1.55 -2.47 8.89
N GLN A 284 2.82 -2.24 8.59
CA GLN A 284 3.90 -3.19 8.85
C GLN A 284 4.99 -2.48 9.64
N THR A 285 5.43 -3.10 10.72
CA THR A 285 6.50 -2.57 11.56
C THR A 285 7.51 -3.68 11.83
N GLU A 286 8.78 -3.39 11.67
CA GLU A 286 9.88 -4.28 12.04
C GLU A 286 10.67 -3.66 13.18
N TYR A 287 11.23 -4.50 14.03
CA TYR A 287 11.93 -4.08 15.23
C TYR A 287 13.32 -4.70 15.31
N TYR A 288 14.26 -3.95 15.80
CA TYR A 288 15.57 -4.45 16.22
C TYR A 288 15.45 -5.38 17.44
N PRO A 289 16.47 -6.24 17.72
CA PRO A 289 16.45 -7.12 18.89
C PRO A 289 16.38 -6.39 20.25
N ASP A 290 16.74 -5.11 20.30
CA ASP A 290 16.57 -4.27 21.49
C ASP A 290 15.12 -3.75 21.68
N GLY A 291 14.26 -3.91 20.65
CA GLY A 291 12.84 -3.53 20.62
C GLY A 291 12.60 -2.15 20.04
N LYS A 292 13.62 -1.45 19.54
CA LYS A 292 13.43 -0.22 18.78
C LYS A 292 12.92 -0.52 17.37
N ILE A 293 12.21 0.42 16.79
CA ILE A 293 11.69 0.30 15.42
C ILE A 293 12.87 0.28 14.43
N ALA A 294 12.86 -0.69 13.52
CA ALA A 294 13.81 -0.82 12.43
C ALA A 294 13.21 -0.32 11.11
N SER A 295 11.91 -0.60 10.87
CA SER A 295 11.20 -0.07 9.71
C SER A 295 9.71 0.08 9.98
N GLU A 296 9.09 1.03 9.30
CA GLU A 296 7.64 1.22 9.26
C GLU A 296 7.18 1.43 7.84
N SER A 297 6.04 0.85 7.49
CA SER A 297 5.39 1.04 6.19
C SER A 297 3.90 0.78 6.30
N PHE A 298 3.14 1.31 5.35
CA PHE A 298 1.73 0.99 5.21
C PHE A 298 1.44 0.44 3.81
N TRP A 299 0.62 -0.59 3.75
CA TRP A 299 0.34 -1.33 2.54
C TRP A 299 -1.16 -1.38 2.25
N VAL A 300 -1.52 -1.28 0.99
CA VAL A 300 -2.88 -1.46 0.50
C VAL A 300 -2.84 -2.53 -0.57
N MET A 301 -3.42 -3.68 -0.25
CA MET A 301 -3.57 -4.81 -1.19
C MET A 301 -2.29 -5.16 -1.95
N GLY A 302 -1.20 -5.33 -1.22
CA GLY A 302 0.09 -5.76 -1.77
C GLY A 302 0.99 -4.64 -2.27
N THR A 303 0.54 -3.39 -2.23
CA THR A 303 1.33 -2.23 -2.68
C THR A 303 1.58 -1.25 -1.53
N PRO A 304 2.79 -0.67 -1.40
CA PRO A 304 3.05 0.35 -0.40
C PRO A 304 2.25 1.62 -0.70
N ASN A 305 1.76 2.28 0.35
CA ASN A 305 0.98 3.51 0.24
C ASN A 305 1.22 4.39 1.48
N GLY A 306 1.70 5.61 1.28
CA GLY A 306 2.18 6.48 2.34
C GLY A 306 3.68 6.35 2.60
N ASP A 307 4.11 6.69 3.79
CA ASP A 307 5.52 6.68 4.15
C ASP A 307 6.06 5.25 4.32
N VAL A 308 7.24 5.00 3.78
CA VAL A 308 8.09 3.84 4.04
C VAL A 308 9.38 4.35 4.65
N ILE A 309 9.61 4.03 5.91
CA ILE A 309 10.71 4.58 6.70
C ILE A 309 11.58 3.44 7.22
N GLN A 310 12.88 3.60 7.09
CA GLN A 310 13.87 2.74 7.73
C GLN A 310 14.67 3.56 8.74
N TYR A 311 15.03 2.93 9.84
CA TYR A 311 15.78 3.55 10.92
C TYR A 311 17.11 2.85 11.17
N TYR A 312 18.09 3.57 11.63
CA TYR A 312 19.29 3.02 12.25
C TYR A 312 19.00 2.51 13.67
N PRO A 313 19.85 1.64 14.25
CA PRO A 313 19.67 1.17 15.64
C PRO A 313 19.67 2.28 16.70
N ASP A 314 20.23 3.45 16.40
CA ASP A 314 20.18 4.63 17.26
C ASP A 314 18.83 5.38 17.18
N GLY A 315 17.93 5.01 16.24
CA GLY A 315 16.62 5.57 16.01
C GLY A 315 16.56 6.72 15.02
N LYS A 316 17.70 7.07 14.39
CA LYS A 316 17.72 8.05 13.31
C LYS A 316 17.25 7.45 12.00
N TYR A 317 16.73 8.28 11.10
CA TYR A 317 16.33 7.88 9.75
C TYR A 317 17.51 7.34 8.95
N ALA A 318 17.33 6.21 8.29
CA ALA A 318 18.23 5.67 7.28
C ALA A 318 17.67 5.89 5.87
N THR A 319 16.35 5.68 5.70
CA THR A 319 15.65 5.90 4.42
C THR A 319 14.28 6.48 4.71
N VAL A 320 13.83 7.43 3.90
CA VAL A 320 12.47 7.95 3.90
C VAL A 320 11.96 8.02 2.46
N ALA A 321 10.93 7.25 2.17
CA ALA A 321 10.28 7.18 0.87
C ALA A 321 8.77 7.38 1.03
N LYS A 322 8.15 8.18 0.16
CA LYS A 322 6.70 8.31 0.09
C LYS A 322 6.16 7.56 -1.11
N TYR A 323 5.13 6.77 -0.89
CA TYR A 323 4.47 6.02 -1.95
C TYR A 323 3.02 6.48 -2.12
N GLU A 324 2.61 6.63 -3.35
CA GLU A 324 1.24 6.86 -3.75
C GLU A 324 0.82 5.74 -4.69
N ASN A 325 -0.16 4.93 -4.26
CA ASN A 325 -0.69 3.83 -5.08
C ASN A 325 0.36 2.79 -5.52
N GLY A 326 1.30 2.47 -4.65
CA GLY A 326 2.37 1.52 -4.94
C GLY A 326 3.59 2.11 -5.62
N HIS A 327 3.59 3.40 -5.85
CA HIS A 327 4.64 4.07 -6.60
C HIS A 327 5.34 5.13 -5.76
N LEU A 328 6.63 5.26 -5.98
CA LEU A 328 7.46 6.24 -5.32
C LEU A 328 7.06 7.65 -5.77
N HIS A 329 6.80 8.55 -4.83
CA HIS A 329 6.42 9.93 -5.10
C HIS A 329 7.53 10.66 -5.88
N ASN A 330 7.19 11.23 -7.06
CA ASN A 330 8.13 11.88 -7.96
C ASN A 330 9.38 11.05 -8.31
N ASN A 331 9.31 9.71 -8.16
CA ASN A 331 10.44 8.78 -8.29
C ASN A 331 11.63 9.11 -7.38
N LYS A 332 11.39 9.79 -6.25
CA LYS A 332 12.44 10.26 -5.33
C LYS A 332 12.21 9.79 -3.90
N TYR A 333 13.32 9.51 -3.21
CA TYR A 333 13.35 9.22 -1.79
C TYR A 333 14.62 9.79 -1.13
N LEU A 334 14.59 9.91 0.19
CA LEU A 334 15.77 10.31 0.96
C LEU A 334 16.54 9.07 1.42
N GLN A 335 17.85 9.10 1.23
CA GLN A 335 18.79 8.17 1.84
C GLN A 335 19.72 8.97 2.76
N ILE A 336 19.87 8.52 4.00
CA ILE A 336 20.65 9.20 5.02
C ILE A 336 21.70 8.20 5.51
N THR A 337 22.98 8.59 5.50
CA THR A 337 24.06 7.74 5.97
C THR A 337 24.20 7.81 7.49
N GLU A 338 24.97 6.88 8.09
CA GLU A 338 25.22 6.85 9.55
C GLU A 338 25.85 8.15 10.06
N ASP A 339 26.71 8.80 9.25
CA ASP A 339 27.34 10.09 9.52
C ASP A 339 26.45 11.30 9.15
N GLN A 340 25.16 11.03 8.88
CA GLN A 340 24.10 12.02 8.62
C GLN A 340 24.28 12.82 7.32
N MET A 341 24.99 12.30 6.34
CA MET A 341 24.92 12.85 4.97
C MET A 341 23.57 12.47 4.38
N VAL A 342 22.89 13.42 3.75
CA VAL A 342 21.57 13.21 3.14
C VAL A 342 21.71 13.25 1.63
N PHE A 343 21.17 12.23 1.00
CA PHE A 343 21.04 12.12 -0.45
C PHE A 343 19.56 12.16 -0.84
N LEU A 344 19.21 13.02 -1.78
CA LEU A 344 17.97 12.88 -2.52
C LEU A 344 18.23 11.96 -3.69
N VAL A 345 17.56 10.81 -3.71
CA VAL A 345 17.77 9.76 -4.71
C VAL A 345 16.59 9.75 -5.67
N TYR A 346 16.86 9.94 -6.95
CA TYR A 346 15.92 9.68 -8.03
C TYR A 346 16.15 8.26 -8.56
N ASN A 347 15.10 7.48 -8.65
CA ASN A 347 15.10 6.12 -9.18
C ASN A 347 14.10 6.01 -10.32
N GLU A 348 14.60 5.79 -11.54
CA GLU A 348 13.76 5.68 -12.74
C GLU A 348 13.12 4.29 -12.81
N ASP A 349 11.80 4.26 -12.92
CA ASP A 349 11.01 3.01 -13.08
C ASP A 349 10.66 2.69 -14.54
N PHE A 350 11.03 3.57 -15.49
CA PHE A 350 10.77 3.51 -16.93
C PHE A 350 9.30 3.34 -17.34
N VAL A 351 8.44 2.86 -16.44
CA VAL A 351 7.04 2.53 -16.72
C VAL A 351 6.19 3.78 -16.73
N ARG A 352 6.33 4.62 -15.71
CA ARG A 352 5.53 5.85 -15.54
C ARG A 352 6.02 7.01 -16.36
N ASN A 353 7.34 7.11 -16.50
CA ASN A 353 7.98 8.25 -17.12
C ASN A 353 8.17 8.10 -18.62
N ARG A 354 7.56 7.09 -19.25
CA ARG A 354 7.69 6.85 -20.69
C ARG A 354 7.46 8.11 -21.54
N GLU A 355 6.52 8.97 -21.12
CA GLU A 355 6.25 10.23 -21.83
C GLU A 355 7.16 11.38 -21.39
N ALA A 356 7.78 11.30 -20.22
CA ALA A 356 8.79 12.24 -19.75
C ALA A 356 10.16 12.00 -20.40
N TRP A 357 10.38 10.80 -20.98
CA TRP A 357 11.58 10.53 -21.76
C TRP A 357 11.52 11.25 -23.09
N GLU A 358 12.44 12.14 -23.30
CA GLU A 358 12.64 12.81 -24.59
C GLU A 358 13.47 11.92 -25.51
N PHE A 359 12.84 11.33 -26.52
CA PHE A 359 13.53 10.53 -27.52
C PHE A 359 13.87 11.38 -28.73
N GLN A 360 15.15 11.40 -29.11
CA GLN A 360 15.66 12.07 -30.28
C GLN A 360 16.27 11.06 -31.25
N GLY A 361 16.12 11.32 -32.54
CA GLY A 361 16.64 10.48 -33.63
C GLY A 361 15.54 9.90 -34.50
N GLN A 362 15.95 9.15 -35.53
CA GLN A 362 14.99 8.37 -36.35
C GLN A 362 14.41 7.27 -35.49
N PRO A 363 13.12 6.94 -35.61
CA PRO A 363 12.47 5.99 -34.73
C PRO A 363 13.15 4.62 -34.82
N GLY A 364 14.07 4.38 -33.88
CA GLY A 364 14.39 3.05 -33.45
C GLY A 364 13.19 2.53 -32.68
N ILE A 365 13.12 1.24 -32.45
CA ILE A 365 12.08 0.67 -31.61
C ILE A 365 12.53 0.87 -30.16
N VAL A 366 11.76 1.66 -29.40
CA VAL A 366 11.92 1.77 -27.95
C VAL A 366 10.73 1.10 -27.31
N GLN A 367 10.97 0.12 -26.49
CA GLN A 367 9.95 -0.63 -25.76
C GLN A 367 10.25 -0.63 -24.28
N VAL A 368 9.26 -0.34 -23.47
CA VAL A 368 9.33 -0.58 -22.02
C VAL A 368 8.98 -2.06 -21.81
N ASN A 369 9.84 -2.77 -21.10
CA ASN A 369 9.64 -4.19 -20.77
C ASN A 369 8.88 -4.33 -19.46
N ASP A 370 8.29 -5.51 -19.23
CA ASP A 370 7.60 -5.86 -17.99
C ASP A 370 8.55 -5.95 -16.76
N GLU A 371 9.86 -5.81 -16.98
CA GLU A 371 10.92 -5.95 -15.97
C GLU A 371 11.51 -4.58 -15.52
N GLU A 372 10.73 -3.51 -15.53
CA GLU A 372 11.19 -2.16 -15.15
C GLU A 372 12.45 -1.71 -15.90
N SER A 373 12.52 -2.05 -17.17
CA SER A 373 13.63 -1.72 -18.06
C SER A 373 13.15 -1.17 -19.39
N ILE A 374 14.01 -0.42 -20.07
CA ILE A 374 13.77 0.06 -21.42
C ILE A 374 14.63 -0.70 -22.42
N SER A 375 14.03 -1.30 -23.45
CA SER A 375 14.75 -1.85 -24.60
C SER A 375 14.85 -0.81 -25.69
N MET A 376 16.08 -0.55 -26.14
CA MET A 376 16.38 0.35 -27.26
C MET A 376 16.98 -0.46 -28.41
N GLN A 377 16.34 -0.39 -29.58
CA GLN A 377 16.86 -1.00 -30.80
C GLN A 377 17.33 0.08 -31.78
N ALA A 378 18.59 0.03 -32.15
CA ALA A 378 19.14 0.86 -33.21
C ALA A 378 19.36 0.05 -34.48
N ASN A 379 18.87 0.55 -35.62
CA ASN A 379 19.16 0.01 -36.94
C ASN A 379 20.60 0.38 -37.37
N PRO A 380 21.18 -0.33 -38.38
CA PRO A 380 22.53 -0.02 -38.85
C PRO A 380 22.74 1.46 -39.17
N GLU A 381 23.89 1.97 -38.78
CA GLU A 381 24.31 3.36 -38.94
C GLU A 381 23.32 4.40 -38.35
N ARG A 382 22.53 4.02 -37.37
CA ARG A 382 21.53 4.87 -36.71
C ARG A 382 21.83 5.01 -35.21
N GLN A 383 21.41 6.15 -34.69
CA GLN A 383 21.45 6.46 -33.27
C GLN A 383 20.04 6.58 -32.72
N VAL A 384 19.81 5.99 -31.58
CA VAL A 384 18.60 6.15 -30.74
C VAL A 384 19.05 6.71 -29.42
N SER A 385 18.46 7.80 -28.97
CA SER A 385 18.80 8.42 -27.69
C SER A 385 17.53 8.73 -26.93
N GLY A 386 17.58 8.55 -25.62
CA GLY A 386 16.52 8.92 -24.70
C GLY A 386 17.10 9.53 -23.45
N GLY A 387 16.41 10.49 -22.88
CA GLY A 387 16.82 11.12 -21.64
C GLY A 387 15.64 11.66 -20.86
N ILE A 388 15.85 11.86 -19.57
CA ILE A 388 14.85 12.35 -18.65
C ILE A 388 15.39 13.48 -17.78
N TYR A 389 14.52 14.44 -17.49
CA TYR A 389 14.82 15.51 -16.54
C TYR A 389 14.58 15.01 -15.11
N THR A 390 15.66 14.82 -14.37
CA THR A 390 15.57 14.35 -12.97
C THR A 390 15.22 15.45 -11.98
N GLY A 391 15.27 16.70 -12.43
CA GLY A 391 15.02 17.89 -11.60
C GLY A 391 16.14 18.23 -10.62
N PHE A 392 17.33 17.63 -10.78
CA PHE A 392 18.52 18.00 -10.00
C PHE A 392 19.23 19.21 -10.58
N ALA A 393 19.94 19.95 -9.72
CA ALA A 393 20.71 21.09 -10.16
C ALA A 393 21.88 20.63 -11.05
N PRO A 394 22.14 21.31 -12.20
CA PRO A 394 23.17 20.88 -13.14
C PRO A 394 24.58 20.77 -12.56
N MET A 395 24.83 21.49 -11.47
CA MET A 395 26.16 21.63 -10.87
C MET A 395 26.30 21.03 -9.47
N SER A 396 25.31 20.31 -9.00
CA SER A 396 25.36 19.64 -7.69
C SER A 396 26.36 18.50 -7.66
N ASP A 397 26.85 18.17 -6.47
CA ASP A 397 27.58 16.94 -6.25
C ASP A 397 26.61 15.78 -6.39
N ASN A 398 26.84 14.93 -7.37
CA ASN A 398 25.90 13.86 -7.71
C ASN A 398 26.60 12.56 -8.16
N ILE A 399 25.85 11.49 -8.10
CA ILE A 399 26.21 10.18 -8.67
C ILE A 399 25.11 9.82 -9.65
N ILE A 400 25.47 9.45 -10.88
CA ILE A 400 24.56 8.99 -11.91
C ILE A 400 24.99 7.57 -12.28
N SER A 401 24.07 6.61 -12.21
CA SER A 401 24.35 5.21 -12.54
C SER A 401 23.26 4.64 -13.43
N VAL A 402 23.64 3.77 -14.35
CA VAL A 402 22.72 2.99 -15.20
C VAL A 402 23.27 1.60 -15.46
N MET A 403 22.42 0.59 -15.34
CA MET A 403 22.70 -0.76 -15.78
C MET A 403 22.30 -0.93 -17.24
N THR A 404 23.21 -1.47 -18.05
CA THR A 404 22.95 -1.77 -19.46
C THR A 404 23.25 -3.23 -19.78
N ASN A 405 22.40 -3.85 -20.60
CA ASN A 405 22.58 -5.22 -21.08
C ASN A 405 22.42 -5.28 -22.59
N GLN A 406 23.42 -5.75 -23.28
CA GLN A 406 23.38 -5.93 -24.73
C GLN A 406 22.88 -7.35 -25.08
N ARG A 407 21.68 -7.46 -25.67
CA ARG A 407 21.06 -8.76 -25.97
C ARG A 407 21.72 -9.51 -27.12
N ASN A 408 22.37 -8.81 -28.04
CA ASN A 408 22.97 -9.42 -29.22
C ASN A 408 24.38 -8.86 -29.45
N PRO A 409 25.37 -9.72 -29.85
CA PRO A 409 26.72 -9.26 -30.13
C PRO A 409 26.73 -8.31 -31.34
N GLY A 410 27.53 -7.24 -31.24
CA GLY A 410 27.69 -6.26 -32.31
C GLY A 410 28.53 -5.07 -31.86
N HIS A 411 28.92 -4.22 -32.80
CA HIS A 411 29.67 -2.99 -32.52
C HIS A 411 28.71 -1.83 -32.20
N GLY A 412 27.99 -1.92 -31.09
CA GLY A 412 27.17 -0.83 -30.57
C GLY A 412 27.97 0.07 -29.65
N VAL A 413 27.77 1.37 -29.78
CA VAL A 413 28.26 2.34 -28.81
C VAL A 413 27.14 2.67 -27.84
N VAL A 414 27.27 2.27 -26.58
CA VAL A 414 26.36 2.59 -25.50
C VAL A 414 26.92 3.78 -24.74
N THR A 415 26.10 4.81 -24.55
CA THR A 415 26.53 6.08 -23.96
C THR A 415 25.63 6.47 -22.80
N LEU A 416 26.20 6.76 -21.66
CA LEU A 416 25.55 7.51 -20.59
C LEU A 416 25.72 9.01 -20.88
N LEU A 417 24.59 9.68 -21.13
CA LEU A 417 24.53 11.13 -21.30
C LEU A 417 24.25 11.78 -19.94
N PHE A 418 24.99 12.81 -19.60
CA PHE A 418 24.74 13.60 -18.38
C PHE A 418 25.06 15.07 -18.63
N GLY A 419 24.45 15.95 -17.83
CA GLY A 419 24.54 17.39 -18.07
C GLY A 419 24.04 17.77 -19.47
N PHE A 420 23.16 17.00 -20.05
CA PHE A 420 22.65 17.21 -21.39
C PHE A 420 21.63 18.35 -21.40
N LYS A 421 21.85 19.34 -22.24
CA LYS A 421 20.91 20.39 -22.57
C LYS A 421 20.43 20.26 -24.01
N ASP A 422 21.36 20.04 -24.91
CA ASP A 422 21.17 19.85 -26.35
C ASP A 422 22.44 19.19 -26.91
N TRP A 423 22.45 18.89 -28.22
CA TRP A 423 23.59 18.24 -28.89
C TRP A 423 24.84 19.16 -29.01
N ASP A 424 24.74 20.43 -28.68
CA ASP A 424 25.85 21.37 -28.60
C ASP A 424 26.37 21.56 -27.16
N ASN A 425 25.65 21.02 -26.16
CA ASN A 425 25.97 21.15 -24.75
C ASN A 425 25.68 19.82 -24.03
N LEU A 426 26.71 18.97 -23.88
CA LEU A 426 26.56 17.63 -23.29
C LEU A 426 27.89 17.08 -22.76
N CYS A 427 27.77 16.10 -21.83
CA CYS A 427 28.79 15.14 -21.48
C CYS A 427 28.33 13.73 -21.90
N ALA A 428 29.22 12.96 -22.51
CA ALA A 428 28.94 11.65 -23.04
C ALA A 428 30.05 10.66 -22.61
N PHE A 429 29.70 9.71 -21.77
CA PHE A 429 30.59 8.59 -21.39
C PHE A 429 30.14 7.34 -22.12
N SER A 430 30.98 6.83 -23.00
CA SER A 430 30.64 5.80 -23.98
C SER A 430 31.47 4.55 -23.82
N ILE A 431 30.86 3.38 -24.06
CA ILE A 431 31.53 2.07 -24.15
C ILE A 431 31.15 1.39 -25.45
N THR A 432 32.09 0.59 -26.00
CA THR A 432 31.86 -0.28 -27.17
C THR A 432 32.86 -1.44 -27.14
N GLY A 433 32.42 -2.67 -27.31
CA GLY A 433 33.28 -3.85 -27.17
C GLY A 433 33.98 -3.87 -25.80
N ASN A 434 35.33 -3.74 -25.81
CA ASN A 434 36.15 -3.61 -24.59
C ASN A 434 36.75 -2.19 -24.45
N GLN A 435 36.22 -1.22 -25.16
CA GLN A 435 36.75 0.15 -25.22
C GLN A 435 35.79 1.15 -24.60
N TYR A 436 36.33 2.26 -24.08
CA TYR A 436 35.61 3.41 -23.55
C TYR A 436 36.16 4.72 -24.10
N SER A 437 35.32 5.78 -24.07
CA SER A 437 35.67 7.14 -24.44
C SER A 437 34.81 8.14 -23.66
N PHE A 438 35.30 9.37 -23.52
CA PHE A 438 34.55 10.47 -22.91
C PHE A 438 34.62 11.71 -23.81
N ILE A 439 33.47 12.36 -24.00
CA ILE A 439 33.36 13.62 -24.77
C ILE A 439 32.65 14.65 -23.90
N TYR A 440 33.22 15.86 -23.84
CA TYR A 440 32.56 17.05 -23.33
C TYR A 440 32.45 18.09 -24.44
N LYS A 441 31.20 18.50 -24.71
CA LYS A 441 30.88 19.53 -25.74
C LYS A 441 30.16 20.70 -25.10
N LYS A 442 30.55 21.92 -25.43
CA LYS A 442 29.95 23.16 -24.96
C LYS A 442 29.83 24.17 -26.07
N ASN A 443 28.63 24.74 -26.29
CA ASN A 443 28.31 25.71 -27.35
C ASN A 443 28.79 25.25 -28.74
N GLY A 444 28.58 23.98 -29.07
CA GLY A 444 28.98 23.36 -30.33
C GLY A 444 30.47 23.01 -30.43
N VAL A 445 31.29 23.41 -29.46
CA VAL A 445 32.73 23.15 -29.44
C VAL A 445 33.05 21.94 -28.60
N VAL A 446 33.80 20.98 -29.12
CA VAL A 446 34.33 19.86 -28.36
C VAL A 446 35.46 20.37 -27.48
N VAL A 447 35.23 20.42 -26.17
CA VAL A 447 36.18 20.92 -25.16
C VAL A 447 37.13 19.80 -24.73
N GLN A 448 36.62 18.56 -24.62
CA GLN A 448 37.38 17.38 -24.33
C GLN A 448 36.90 16.23 -25.21
N ASN A 449 37.80 15.48 -25.79
CA ASN A 449 37.52 14.26 -26.56
C ASN A 449 38.66 13.29 -26.26
N ASP A 450 38.36 12.30 -25.44
CA ASP A 450 39.32 11.23 -25.11
C ASP A 450 39.27 10.18 -26.24
N ASP A 451 40.45 9.78 -26.74
CA ASP A 451 40.55 8.66 -27.66
C ASP A 451 40.01 7.37 -27.00
N TRP A 452 39.52 6.45 -27.85
CA TRP A 452 39.06 5.15 -27.40
C TRP A 452 40.20 4.37 -26.74
N LYS A 453 39.97 3.90 -25.50
CA LYS A 453 40.93 3.12 -24.68
C LYS A 453 40.32 1.81 -24.28
N GLU A 454 41.13 0.76 -24.22
CA GLU A 454 40.68 -0.56 -23.78
C GLU A 454 40.64 -0.70 -22.25
N SER A 455 39.68 -1.46 -21.77
CA SER A 455 39.58 -1.83 -20.36
C SER A 455 39.00 -3.24 -20.17
N PRO A 456 39.61 -4.09 -19.34
CA PRO A 456 39.07 -5.39 -18.97
C PRO A 456 37.85 -5.29 -18.02
N ALA A 457 37.55 -4.10 -17.51
CA ALA A 457 36.37 -3.85 -16.70
C ALA A 457 35.07 -3.99 -17.49
N ILE A 458 35.13 -3.70 -18.83
CA ILE A 458 33.96 -3.75 -19.70
C ILE A 458 33.64 -5.21 -20.04
N LYS A 459 32.42 -5.64 -19.77
CA LYS A 459 31.93 -6.99 -20.02
C LYS A 459 31.15 -7.07 -21.34
N PRO A 460 31.14 -8.23 -22.02
CA PRO A 460 30.43 -8.37 -23.30
C PRO A 460 28.91 -8.19 -23.22
N GLU A 461 28.32 -8.52 -22.08
CA GLU A 461 26.85 -8.60 -21.95
C GLU A 461 26.31 -7.45 -21.11
N ALA A 462 26.65 -7.36 -19.84
CA ALA A 462 26.10 -6.41 -18.91
C ALA A 462 27.17 -5.49 -18.30
N ASN A 463 26.89 -4.20 -18.25
CA ASN A 463 27.76 -3.18 -17.64
C ASN A 463 26.95 -2.17 -16.84
N GLU A 464 27.50 -1.78 -15.71
CA GLU A 464 27.09 -0.61 -14.96
C GLU A 464 27.98 0.57 -15.33
N LEU A 465 27.40 1.64 -15.86
CA LEU A 465 28.10 2.89 -16.11
C LEU A 465 27.75 3.87 -15.00
N THR A 466 28.79 4.39 -14.31
CA THR A 466 28.60 5.32 -13.20
C THR A 466 29.45 6.57 -13.40
N VAL A 467 28.85 7.73 -13.17
CA VAL A 467 29.52 9.04 -13.13
C VAL A 467 29.40 9.59 -11.71
N VAL A 468 30.52 9.94 -11.11
CA VAL A 468 30.59 10.57 -9.78
C VAL A 468 31.13 11.98 -9.96
N ASN A 469 30.31 12.98 -9.70
CA ASN A 469 30.68 14.38 -9.60
C ASN A 469 30.77 14.75 -8.10
N ASN A 470 31.94 15.18 -7.65
CA ASN A 470 32.17 15.56 -6.25
C ASN A 470 32.68 17.01 -6.11
N GLY A 471 32.20 17.90 -6.98
CA GLY A 471 32.49 19.31 -6.95
C GLY A 471 33.82 19.71 -7.58
N ASP A 472 34.92 19.05 -7.26
CA ASP A 472 36.25 19.36 -7.77
C ASP A 472 36.63 18.53 -9.01
N LYS A 473 36.04 17.35 -9.14
CA LYS A 473 36.35 16.41 -10.22
C LYS A 473 35.17 15.53 -10.57
N ILE A 474 35.19 15.04 -11.81
CA ILE A 474 34.29 14.01 -12.28
C ILE A 474 35.10 12.73 -12.51
N THR A 475 34.61 11.62 -11.98
CA THR A 475 35.17 10.28 -12.21
C THR A 475 34.11 9.37 -12.80
N MET A 476 34.45 8.69 -13.89
CA MET A 476 33.55 7.77 -14.59
C MET A 476 34.05 6.34 -14.41
N TYR A 477 33.12 5.45 -14.15
CA TYR A 477 33.40 4.06 -13.81
C TYR A 477 32.60 3.12 -14.71
N VAL A 478 33.17 1.96 -14.95
CA VAL A 478 32.44 0.81 -15.49
C VAL A 478 32.64 -0.37 -14.55
N ASN A 479 31.55 -0.95 -14.08
CA ASN A 479 31.58 -2.09 -13.16
C ASN A 479 32.51 -1.83 -11.95
N ASP A 480 32.37 -0.66 -11.31
CA ASP A 480 33.14 -0.17 -10.17
C ASP A 480 34.62 0.22 -10.45
N GLU A 481 35.13 -0.01 -11.65
CA GLU A 481 36.51 0.37 -12.00
C GLU A 481 36.57 1.79 -12.56
N PRO A 482 37.37 2.70 -12.00
CA PRO A 482 37.51 4.08 -12.49
C PRO A 482 38.31 4.09 -13.80
N LEU A 483 37.69 4.58 -14.86
CA LEU A 483 38.27 4.61 -16.20
C LEU A 483 38.67 6.00 -16.66
N VAL A 484 37.85 7.02 -16.32
CA VAL A 484 38.12 8.42 -16.67
C VAL A 484 38.08 9.26 -15.42
N GLN A 485 39.02 10.19 -15.29
CA GLN A 485 38.99 11.24 -14.28
C GLN A 485 39.33 12.59 -14.95
N THR A 486 38.47 13.56 -14.72
CA THR A 486 38.69 14.93 -15.22
C THR A 486 38.43 15.94 -14.11
N GLY A 487 38.92 17.17 -14.26
CA GLY A 487 38.58 18.25 -13.37
C GLY A 487 37.10 18.61 -13.45
N ARG A 488 36.70 19.60 -12.65
CA ARG A 488 35.32 20.08 -12.65
C ARG A 488 34.87 20.53 -14.05
N ILE A 489 33.76 19.99 -14.53
CA ILE A 489 33.13 20.39 -15.79
C ILE A 489 31.91 21.24 -15.45
N TYR A 490 31.79 22.39 -16.09
CA TYR A 490 30.64 23.29 -15.94
C TYR A 490 29.67 23.05 -17.09
N TYR A 491 28.68 22.19 -16.86
CA TYR A 491 27.59 21.92 -17.80
C TYR A 491 26.29 22.61 -17.36
N ASP A 492 25.43 22.92 -18.34
CA ASP A 492 24.23 23.73 -18.14
C ASP A 492 22.94 22.89 -18.19
N GLY A 493 23.04 21.61 -18.48
CA GLY A 493 21.89 20.69 -18.62
C GLY A 493 21.62 19.88 -17.37
N SER A 494 20.36 19.57 -17.13
CA SER A 494 19.90 18.72 -16.02
C SER A 494 19.32 17.39 -16.49
N LEU A 495 19.41 17.08 -17.79
CA LEU A 495 18.92 15.81 -18.33
C LEU A 495 20.02 14.74 -18.25
N CYS A 496 19.62 13.56 -17.75
CA CYS A 496 20.39 12.33 -17.80
C CYS A 496 19.73 11.36 -18.80
N GLY A 497 20.52 10.57 -19.50
CA GLY A 497 19.94 9.68 -20.50
C GLY A 497 20.90 8.64 -21.04
N ILE A 498 20.40 7.87 -21.98
CA ILE A 498 21.09 6.77 -22.63
C ILE A 498 21.03 6.97 -24.13
N SER A 499 22.15 6.72 -24.80
CA SER A 499 22.22 6.71 -26.25
C SER A 499 22.82 5.41 -26.75
N LEU A 500 22.27 4.89 -27.83
CA LEU A 500 22.78 3.72 -28.55
C LEU A 500 23.07 4.12 -30.01
N TYR A 501 24.31 4.02 -30.42
CA TYR A 501 24.70 4.10 -31.83
C TYR A 501 25.05 2.70 -32.34
N ASN A 502 24.56 2.34 -33.50
CA ASN A 502 24.81 1.04 -34.12
C ASN A 502 25.76 1.18 -35.32
N GLY A 503 27.02 0.77 -35.13
CA GLY A 503 28.02 0.67 -36.19
C GLY A 503 28.06 -0.68 -36.89
N SER A 504 27.07 -1.57 -36.63
CA SER A 504 27.00 -2.92 -37.22
C SER A 504 26.07 -2.98 -38.41
N GLU A 505 26.20 -4.07 -39.21
CA GLU A 505 25.29 -4.35 -40.32
C GLU A 505 23.92 -4.88 -39.91
N LYS A 506 23.76 -5.28 -38.65
CA LYS A 506 22.52 -5.83 -38.06
C LYS A 506 21.99 -4.92 -36.94
N PRO A 507 20.70 -4.91 -36.71
CA PRO A 507 20.15 -4.17 -35.57
C PRO A 507 20.76 -4.63 -34.23
N ILE A 508 21.08 -3.66 -33.35
CA ILE A 508 21.56 -3.90 -31.99
C ILE A 508 20.45 -3.53 -31.01
N ILE A 509 20.29 -4.37 -29.99
CA ILE A 509 19.34 -4.17 -28.91
C ILE A 509 20.10 -4.07 -27.61
N ILE A 510 19.86 -3.02 -26.85
CA ILE A 510 20.27 -2.90 -25.46
C ILE A 510 19.03 -2.77 -24.56
N ASP A 511 19.12 -3.34 -23.38
CA ASP A 511 18.24 -3.03 -22.27
C ASP A 511 18.96 -2.11 -21.31
N ALA A 512 18.26 -1.09 -20.84
CA ALA A 512 18.75 -0.23 -19.78
C ALA A 512 17.79 -0.32 -18.60
N ALA A 513 18.36 -0.50 -17.44
CA ALA A 513 17.64 -0.62 -16.17
C ALA A 513 18.34 0.19 -15.09
N GLN A 514 17.61 0.48 -14.01
CA GLN A 514 18.18 1.09 -12.81
C GLN A 514 18.93 2.41 -13.08
N LEU A 515 18.34 3.32 -13.86
CA LEU A 515 18.87 4.67 -13.94
C LEU A 515 18.63 5.37 -12.59
N VAL A 516 19.69 5.60 -11.87
CA VAL A 516 19.66 6.23 -10.54
C VAL A 516 20.48 7.51 -10.56
N VAL A 517 19.95 8.58 -10.00
CA VAL A 517 20.68 9.81 -9.75
C VAL A 517 20.58 10.16 -8.27
N GLN A 518 21.74 10.33 -7.63
CA GLN A 518 21.84 10.69 -6.21
C GLN A 518 22.48 12.07 -6.08
N GLU A 519 21.85 12.97 -5.38
CA GLU A 519 22.35 14.32 -5.10
C GLU A 519 22.58 14.46 -3.59
N VAL A 520 23.75 14.99 -3.20
CA VAL A 520 24.01 15.39 -1.82
C VAL A 520 23.21 16.66 -1.53
N VAL A 521 22.34 16.60 -0.55
CA VAL A 521 21.50 17.75 -0.17
C VAL A 521 21.81 18.22 1.24
N ASP A 522 21.75 19.53 1.46
CA ASP A 522 21.81 20.09 2.81
C ASP A 522 20.50 19.74 3.54
N PRO A 523 20.55 19.07 4.71
CA PRO A 523 19.35 18.67 5.46
C PRO A 523 18.37 19.84 5.72
N ARG A 524 18.86 21.07 5.78
CA ARG A 524 18.04 22.26 6.00
C ARG A 524 17.22 22.69 4.77
N ASN A 525 17.61 22.20 3.59
CA ASN A 525 16.99 22.55 2.31
C ASN A 525 16.14 21.41 1.74
N ILE A 526 15.93 20.32 2.49
CA ILE A 526 15.06 19.23 2.06
C ILE A 526 13.62 19.75 1.97
N ALA A 527 13.01 19.58 0.79
CA ALA A 527 11.61 19.93 0.61
C ALA A 527 10.72 19.05 1.53
N GLN A 528 9.70 19.67 2.14
CA GLN A 528 8.79 18.99 3.08
C GLN A 528 8.12 17.76 2.46
N GLU A 529 7.92 17.76 1.15
CA GLU A 529 7.32 16.64 0.42
C GLU A 529 8.11 15.33 0.50
N TYR A 530 9.42 15.39 0.78
CA TYR A 530 10.29 14.21 0.94
C TYR A 530 10.53 13.84 2.40
N LEU A 531 10.14 14.68 3.35
CA LEU A 531 10.19 14.34 4.76
C LEU A 531 8.97 13.49 5.12
N PRO A 532 9.07 12.60 6.12
CA PRO A 532 7.89 11.93 6.64
C PRO A 532 6.82 12.97 6.98
N ASP A 533 5.57 12.64 6.74
CA ASP A 533 4.48 13.45 7.27
C ASP A 533 4.73 13.59 8.76
N ASP A 534 4.75 14.87 9.21
CA ASP A 534 5.26 15.20 10.53
C ASP A 534 4.51 14.42 11.62
N LYS A 535 5.01 13.20 11.90
CA LYS A 535 4.62 12.42 13.07
C LYS A 535 5.11 13.11 14.36
N SER A 536 5.90 14.20 14.22
CA SER A 536 6.42 14.99 15.32
C SER A 536 5.37 15.89 15.98
N SER A 537 4.17 16.00 15.41
CA SER A 537 3.00 16.44 16.18
C SER A 537 2.47 15.35 17.12
N SER A 538 2.89 14.10 16.99
CA SER A 538 2.63 13.05 17.96
C SER A 538 3.84 12.86 18.86
N ASP A 539 4.15 13.76 19.73
CA ASP A 539 4.97 13.70 20.96
C ASP A 539 5.15 12.28 21.57
N GLY A 540 5.52 11.25 20.77
CA GLY A 540 5.63 9.84 21.16
C GLY A 540 4.28 9.12 21.32
N TRP A 541 3.20 9.60 20.70
CA TRP A 541 1.88 8.96 20.71
C TRP A 541 1.91 7.71 19.79
N LYS A 542 1.50 6.54 20.33
CA LYS A 542 1.68 5.22 19.69
C LYS A 542 0.40 4.57 19.24
N GLY A 543 -0.74 5.07 19.68
CA GLY A 543 -2.04 4.50 19.35
C GLY A 543 -3.09 5.58 19.16
N ASN A 544 -4.15 5.24 18.43
CA ASN A 544 -5.29 6.12 18.26
C ASN A 544 -6.61 5.35 18.41
N GLY A 545 -7.63 6.08 18.83
CA GLY A 545 -9.00 5.62 18.93
C GLY A 545 -9.96 6.79 18.81
N SER A 546 -11.23 6.50 18.77
CA SER A 546 -12.28 7.52 18.79
C SER A 546 -12.96 7.60 20.16
N GLY A 547 -13.58 8.73 20.41
CA GLY A 547 -14.43 8.95 21.57
C GLY A 547 -15.48 10.01 21.29
N PHE A 548 -16.35 10.27 22.24
CA PHE A 548 -17.32 11.34 22.13
C PHE A 548 -17.66 11.94 23.51
N PHE A 549 -17.95 13.22 23.52
CA PHE A 549 -18.26 13.94 24.77
C PHE A 549 -19.57 13.47 25.40
N LEU A 550 -19.55 13.26 26.70
CA LEU A 550 -20.72 12.92 27.51
C LEU A 550 -21.35 14.14 28.17
N ASN A 551 -20.55 15.17 28.42
CA ASN A 551 -21.02 16.44 28.96
C ASN A 551 -20.08 17.60 28.60
N SER A 552 -20.48 18.84 28.97
CA SER A 552 -19.68 20.03 28.70
C SER A 552 -18.42 20.14 29.57
N LYS A 553 -18.24 19.28 30.61
CA LYS A 553 -17.11 19.32 31.53
C LYS A 553 -15.91 18.49 31.07
N GLY A 554 -15.94 17.96 29.83
CA GLY A 554 -14.83 17.22 29.25
C GLY A 554 -14.80 15.72 29.53
N TYR A 555 -15.91 15.12 29.98
CA TYR A 555 -16.03 13.67 30.06
C TYR A 555 -16.30 13.08 28.68
N ILE A 556 -15.55 12.04 28.31
CA ILE A 556 -15.54 11.42 26.98
C ILE A 556 -15.68 9.90 27.16
N ALA A 557 -16.61 9.30 26.41
CA ALA A 557 -16.73 7.85 26.29
C ALA A 557 -15.79 7.31 25.20
N THR A 558 -15.23 6.13 25.42
CA THR A 558 -14.41 5.37 24.47
C THR A 558 -14.43 3.88 24.82
N ASN A 559 -13.67 3.04 24.07
CA ASN A 559 -13.46 1.64 24.44
C ASN A 559 -12.33 1.49 25.48
N TYR A 560 -12.40 0.40 26.27
CA TYR A 560 -11.36 0.06 27.24
C TYR A 560 -10.04 -0.26 26.55
N HIS A 561 -10.06 -1.07 25.47
CA HIS A 561 -8.85 -1.44 24.74
C HIS A 561 -8.11 -0.24 24.11
N VAL A 562 -8.78 0.91 23.93
CA VAL A 562 -8.13 2.16 23.47
C VAL A 562 -7.24 2.76 24.55
N VAL A 563 -7.60 2.60 25.82
CA VAL A 563 -6.90 3.22 26.97
C VAL A 563 -6.14 2.22 27.83
N GLU A 564 -6.23 0.92 27.52
CA GLU A 564 -5.58 -0.15 28.27
C GLU A 564 -4.05 -0.03 28.19
N GLY A 565 -3.38 -0.06 29.36
CA GLY A 565 -1.91 -0.04 29.45
C GLY A 565 -1.27 1.28 29.02
N THR A 566 -2.04 2.35 28.82
CA THR A 566 -1.52 3.65 28.39
C THR A 566 -0.90 4.41 29.56
N THR A 567 0.20 5.10 29.29
CA THR A 567 0.89 5.97 30.27
C THR A 567 0.47 7.43 30.17
N ALA A 568 -0.05 7.84 29.03
CA ALA A 568 -0.59 9.18 28.78
C ALA A 568 -1.71 9.15 27.73
N LEU A 569 -2.65 10.06 27.84
CA LEU A 569 -3.78 10.24 26.94
C LEU A 569 -3.88 11.69 26.48
N GLN A 570 -4.22 11.90 25.20
CA GLN A 570 -4.54 13.19 24.63
C GLN A 570 -5.87 13.11 23.88
N ALA A 571 -6.74 14.09 24.09
CA ALA A 571 -8.01 14.24 23.43
C ALA A 571 -7.94 15.40 22.41
N ASN A 572 -8.10 15.08 21.13
CA ASN A 572 -8.07 16.05 20.04
C ASN A 572 -9.44 16.12 19.36
N PHE A 573 -9.96 17.33 19.14
CA PHE A 573 -11.23 17.54 18.46
C PHE A 573 -11.25 18.89 17.73
N THR A 574 -12.10 19.00 16.72
CA THR A 574 -12.20 20.23 15.92
C THR A 574 -13.44 21.03 16.33
N ARG A 575 -13.25 22.28 16.70
CA ARG A 575 -14.32 23.21 17.06
C ARG A 575 -14.17 24.51 16.28
N ASN A 576 -15.22 24.93 15.60
CA ASN A 576 -15.21 26.14 14.76
C ASN A 576 -14.07 26.17 13.72
N GLY A 577 -13.76 25.00 13.14
CA GLY A 577 -12.67 24.84 12.14
C GLY A 577 -11.25 24.89 12.74
N LYS A 578 -11.11 24.89 14.07
CA LYS A 578 -9.82 24.86 14.75
C LYS A 578 -9.69 23.58 15.57
N THR A 579 -8.60 22.85 15.39
CA THR A 579 -8.26 21.68 16.21
C THR A 579 -7.76 22.12 17.59
N GLU A 580 -8.34 21.56 18.62
CA GLU A 580 -7.96 21.72 20.01
C GLU A 580 -7.43 20.38 20.53
N SER A 581 -6.37 20.43 21.38
CA SER A 581 -5.68 19.26 21.93
C SER A 581 -5.49 19.44 23.43
N TYR A 582 -5.93 18.48 24.22
CA TYR A 582 -5.84 18.53 25.68
C TYR A 582 -5.36 17.20 26.26
N PRO A 583 -4.52 17.19 27.30
CA PRO A 583 -4.24 15.98 28.05
C PRO A 583 -5.53 15.45 28.70
N ALA A 584 -5.62 14.13 28.82
CA ALA A 584 -6.76 13.47 29.42
C ALA A 584 -6.32 12.37 30.39
N LYS A 585 -7.22 11.94 31.27
CA LYS A 585 -7.00 10.85 32.22
C LYS A 585 -8.18 9.89 32.23
N VAL A 586 -7.91 8.61 32.48
CA VAL A 586 -8.95 7.61 32.71
C VAL A 586 -9.67 7.91 34.03
N VAL A 587 -10.99 7.88 34.00
CA VAL A 587 -11.85 8.09 35.18
C VAL A 587 -12.40 6.76 35.70
N VAL A 588 -12.98 5.96 34.79
CA VAL A 588 -13.57 4.66 35.12
C VAL A 588 -13.50 3.76 33.90
N THR A 589 -13.34 2.45 34.14
CA THR A 589 -13.28 1.44 33.07
C THR A 589 -14.21 0.27 33.38
N ASP A 590 -14.70 -0.35 32.31
CA ASP A 590 -15.40 -1.62 32.33
C ASP A 590 -14.77 -2.58 31.31
N PRO A 591 -13.71 -3.30 31.70
CA PRO A 591 -13.01 -4.24 30.81
C PRO A 591 -13.91 -5.34 30.25
N GLN A 592 -14.93 -5.78 31.01
CA GLN A 592 -15.84 -6.85 30.56
C GLN A 592 -16.73 -6.42 29.39
N ASN A 593 -17.11 -5.15 29.35
CA ASN A 593 -17.93 -4.58 28.29
C ASN A 593 -17.11 -3.73 27.30
N ASP A 594 -15.77 -3.74 27.42
CA ASP A 594 -14.86 -2.97 26.58
C ASP A 594 -15.21 -1.48 26.54
N LEU A 595 -15.51 -0.87 27.70
CA LEU A 595 -15.86 0.55 27.84
C LEU A 595 -14.92 1.28 28.77
N ALA A 596 -14.68 2.56 28.48
CA ALA A 596 -13.97 3.48 29.36
C ALA A 596 -14.56 4.88 29.29
N ILE A 597 -14.43 5.61 30.39
CA ILE A 597 -14.71 7.06 30.43
C ILE A 597 -13.39 7.75 30.82
N ILE A 598 -12.99 8.69 30.00
CA ILE A 598 -11.85 9.58 30.23
C ILE A 598 -12.33 10.99 30.47
N LYS A 599 -11.50 11.83 31.07
CA LYS A 599 -11.81 13.26 31.32
C LYS A 599 -10.62 14.10 30.88
N ILE A 600 -10.87 15.22 30.24
CA ILE A 600 -9.87 16.25 29.98
C ILE A 600 -9.30 16.73 31.31
N ASP A 601 -7.98 16.72 31.44
CA ASP A 601 -7.22 17.08 32.65
C ASP A 601 -6.38 18.32 32.38
N ASP A 602 -7.05 19.40 31.99
CA ASP A 602 -6.44 20.69 31.71
C ASP A 602 -7.30 21.85 32.24
N GLN A 603 -6.69 22.76 32.97
CA GLN A 603 -7.37 23.93 33.56
C GLN A 603 -7.78 24.98 32.51
N THR A 604 -7.17 24.93 31.30
CA THR A 604 -7.50 25.84 30.21
C THR A 604 -8.74 25.41 29.44
N PHE A 605 -9.22 24.17 29.66
CA PHE A 605 -10.42 23.68 29.02
C PHE A 605 -11.68 24.34 29.57
N ASN A 606 -12.27 25.22 28.79
CA ASN A 606 -13.44 26.00 29.16
C ASN A 606 -14.80 25.36 28.82
N GLY A 607 -14.78 24.02 28.59
CA GLY A 607 -15.95 23.26 28.16
C GLY A 607 -16.20 23.33 26.67
N ASN A 608 -17.07 22.44 26.18
CA ASN A 608 -17.42 22.32 24.74
C ASN A 608 -18.87 22.64 24.43
N GLY A 609 -19.57 23.33 25.34
CA GLY A 609 -20.98 23.72 25.20
C GLY A 609 -21.96 22.57 25.48
N ALA A 610 -23.21 22.78 25.15
CA ALA A 610 -24.27 21.79 25.37
C ALA A 610 -24.15 20.64 24.36
N ILE A 611 -24.23 19.39 24.86
CA ILE A 611 -24.17 18.19 24.02
C ILE A 611 -25.43 18.14 23.12
N PRO A 612 -25.27 18.07 21.77
CA PRO A 612 -26.38 18.16 20.85
C PRO A 612 -27.19 16.86 20.70
N TYR A 613 -26.68 15.74 21.17
CA TYR A 613 -27.30 14.41 21.11
C TYR A 613 -27.77 13.92 22.48
N GLY A 614 -28.55 12.85 22.48
CA GLY A 614 -28.95 12.15 23.69
C GLY A 614 -28.48 10.70 23.67
N LEU A 615 -28.65 10.01 24.81
CA LEU A 615 -28.39 8.59 24.95
C LEU A 615 -29.71 7.82 24.81
N MET A 616 -29.76 6.81 23.93
CA MET A 616 -30.89 5.92 23.81
C MET A 616 -30.54 4.51 24.30
N THR A 617 -31.01 4.17 25.48
CA THR A 617 -30.71 2.88 26.14
C THR A 617 -31.66 1.78 25.69
N ARG A 618 -32.82 2.13 25.11
CA ARG A 618 -33.75 1.16 24.54
C ARG A 618 -33.13 0.50 23.33
N THR A 619 -33.12 -0.84 23.31
CA THR A 619 -32.60 -1.62 22.19
C THR A 619 -33.33 -1.32 20.88
N LYS A 620 -32.59 -0.95 19.84
CA LYS A 620 -33.12 -0.72 18.49
C LYS A 620 -33.43 -2.04 17.79
N ASP A 621 -34.38 -1.99 16.89
CA ASP A 621 -34.79 -3.14 16.09
C ASP A 621 -33.80 -3.44 14.95
N THR A 622 -33.72 -4.70 14.56
CA THR A 622 -32.99 -5.14 13.36
C THR A 622 -33.58 -4.44 12.13
N GLY A 623 -32.72 -3.98 11.23
CA GLY A 623 -33.07 -3.17 10.06
C GLY A 623 -33.08 -1.66 10.34
N SER A 624 -32.97 -1.19 11.60
CA SER A 624 -32.84 0.23 11.92
C SER A 624 -31.59 0.83 11.26
N GLU A 625 -31.75 1.97 10.61
CA GLU A 625 -30.65 2.73 10.03
C GLU A 625 -29.84 3.42 11.12
N VAL A 626 -28.52 3.33 11.01
CA VAL A 626 -27.55 3.88 11.96
C VAL A 626 -26.34 4.42 11.23
N PHE A 627 -25.62 5.36 11.85
CA PHE A 627 -24.36 5.87 11.34
C PHE A 627 -23.35 6.05 12.47
N SER A 628 -22.08 6.05 12.12
CA SER A 628 -20.97 6.30 13.04
C SER A 628 -20.09 7.44 12.52
N MET A 629 -19.46 8.12 13.44
CA MET A 629 -18.45 9.14 13.18
C MET A 629 -17.22 8.82 14.03
N GLY A 630 -16.03 8.95 13.44
CA GLY A 630 -14.78 8.63 14.15
C GLY A 630 -13.54 9.00 13.35
N TYR A 631 -12.39 8.55 13.82
CA TYR A 631 -11.08 8.82 13.25
C TYR A 631 -10.39 7.50 12.84
N PRO A 632 -10.91 6.82 11.80
CA PRO A 632 -10.30 5.57 11.36
C PRO A 632 -8.89 5.83 10.88
N MET A 633 -7.94 5.05 11.40
CA MET A 633 -6.53 5.11 10.98
C MET A 633 -6.04 6.55 10.82
N ALA A 634 -6.17 7.38 11.89
CA ALA A 634 -5.86 8.81 11.84
C ALA A 634 -4.43 9.08 11.36
N ASP A 635 -3.50 8.16 11.62
CA ASP A 635 -2.11 8.22 11.18
C ASP A 635 -1.96 8.09 9.64
N VAL A 636 -2.99 7.58 8.97
CA VAL A 636 -2.99 7.26 7.52
C VAL A 636 -4.01 8.09 6.77
N MET A 637 -5.23 8.19 7.31
CA MET A 637 -6.36 8.86 6.67
C MET A 637 -6.48 10.34 7.08
N GLY A 638 -5.53 10.83 7.88
CA GLY A 638 -5.53 12.18 8.42
C GLY A 638 -6.49 12.35 9.59
N SER A 639 -6.27 13.39 10.40
CA SER A 639 -7.04 13.73 11.59
C SER A 639 -8.42 14.36 11.30
N GLU A 640 -8.94 14.24 10.09
CA GLU A 640 -10.31 14.60 9.77
C GLU A 640 -11.28 13.51 10.18
N ILE A 641 -12.41 13.91 10.77
CA ILE A 641 -13.47 12.98 11.14
C ILE A 641 -14.07 12.30 9.91
N LYS A 642 -14.31 11.00 9.98
CA LYS A 642 -14.94 10.22 8.91
C LYS A 642 -16.33 9.77 9.33
N PHE A 643 -17.22 9.68 8.33
CA PHE A 643 -18.59 9.23 8.46
C PHE A 643 -18.77 7.88 7.77
N THR A 644 -19.47 6.95 8.44
CA THR A 644 -19.89 5.67 7.88
C THR A 644 -21.31 5.36 8.31
N ASP A 645 -22.13 4.76 7.43
CA ASP A 645 -23.51 4.42 7.71
C ASP A 645 -23.83 2.96 7.37
N GLY A 646 -24.97 2.50 7.86
CA GLY A 646 -25.45 1.15 7.66
C GLY A 646 -26.70 0.85 8.49
N LYS A 647 -26.87 -0.43 8.87
CA LYS A 647 -28.04 -0.90 9.62
C LYS A 647 -27.65 -1.76 10.79
N ILE A 648 -28.52 -1.89 11.77
CA ILE A 648 -28.46 -2.95 12.79
C ILE A 648 -28.83 -4.27 12.11
N SER A 649 -27.89 -5.17 12.01
CA SER A 649 -28.06 -6.50 11.39
C SER A 649 -28.63 -7.51 12.37
N SER A 650 -28.28 -7.40 13.68
CA SER A 650 -28.80 -8.25 14.75
C SER A 650 -28.81 -7.51 16.09
N LYS A 651 -29.72 -7.88 16.98
CA LYS A 651 -29.76 -7.40 18.38
C LYS A 651 -28.77 -8.07 19.30
N SER A 652 -28.04 -9.06 18.82
CA SER A 652 -26.99 -9.77 19.54
C SER A 652 -25.79 -10.03 18.64
N GLY A 653 -24.62 -10.18 19.25
CA GLY A 653 -23.37 -10.52 18.61
C GLY A 653 -23.12 -12.02 18.49
N ILE A 654 -21.85 -12.38 18.33
CA ILE A 654 -21.35 -13.75 18.21
C ILE A 654 -21.78 -14.56 19.46
N GLY A 655 -22.20 -15.81 19.22
CA GLY A 655 -22.61 -16.69 20.31
C GLY A 655 -23.85 -16.24 21.09
N GLY A 656 -24.62 -15.27 20.55
CA GLY A 656 -25.78 -14.71 21.22
C GLY A 656 -25.46 -13.61 22.24
N ASP A 657 -24.28 -12.99 22.16
CA ASP A 657 -23.87 -11.91 23.06
C ASP A 657 -24.85 -10.73 23.01
N VAL A 658 -25.64 -10.60 24.05
CA VAL A 658 -26.68 -9.57 24.17
C VAL A 658 -26.14 -8.15 24.43
N ARG A 659 -24.84 -8.03 24.75
CA ARG A 659 -24.20 -6.74 25.05
C ARG A 659 -24.05 -5.86 23.82
N VAL A 660 -23.95 -6.47 22.66
CA VAL A 660 -23.60 -5.77 21.42
C VAL A 660 -24.71 -5.88 20.38
N TYR A 661 -24.73 -4.92 19.47
CA TYR A 661 -25.37 -5.03 18.17
C TYR A 661 -24.40 -5.61 17.16
N GLN A 662 -24.88 -6.46 16.28
CA GLN A 662 -24.21 -6.69 15.01
C GLN A 662 -24.70 -5.61 14.02
N ILE A 663 -23.77 -4.94 13.33
CA ILE A 663 -24.06 -3.83 12.44
C ILE A 663 -23.40 -4.01 11.07
N SER A 664 -23.98 -3.42 10.04
CA SER A 664 -23.36 -3.34 8.70
C SER A 664 -22.59 -2.04 8.46
N VAL A 665 -22.48 -1.17 9.47
CA VAL A 665 -21.64 0.04 9.43
C VAL A 665 -20.18 -0.39 9.33
N PRO A 666 -19.41 0.05 8.31
CA PRO A 666 -17.98 -0.28 8.23
C PRO A 666 -17.20 0.29 9.42
N ILE A 667 -16.53 -0.57 10.16
CA ILE A 667 -15.68 -0.21 11.30
C ILE A 667 -14.24 -0.59 10.99
N GLN A 668 -13.34 0.37 11.08
CA GLN A 668 -11.90 0.21 10.88
C GLN A 668 -11.15 0.52 12.19
N PRO A 669 -9.89 0.06 12.35
CA PRO A 669 -9.04 0.49 13.46
C PRO A 669 -9.02 2.02 13.57
N GLY A 670 -9.12 2.55 14.80
CA GLY A 670 -9.28 3.98 15.06
C GLY A 670 -10.74 4.46 15.17
N ASN A 671 -11.72 3.76 14.58
CA ASN A 671 -13.14 4.01 14.85
C ASN A 671 -13.61 3.47 16.22
N SER A 672 -12.83 2.59 16.85
CA SER A 672 -13.12 2.07 18.19
C SER A 672 -13.35 3.19 19.20
N GLY A 673 -14.45 3.10 19.97
CA GLY A 673 -14.87 4.10 20.94
C GLY A 673 -15.74 5.20 20.36
N GLY A 674 -15.89 5.27 19.04
CA GLY A 674 -16.77 6.25 18.37
C GLY A 674 -18.25 6.00 18.63
N PRO A 675 -19.09 7.04 18.53
CA PRO A 675 -20.54 6.91 18.73
C PRO A 675 -21.21 6.22 17.54
N LEU A 676 -22.15 5.29 17.82
CA LEU A 676 -23.13 4.82 16.87
C LEU A 676 -24.42 5.58 17.10
N PHE A 677 -24.85 6.33 16.11
CA PHE A 677 -26.08 7.14 16.15
C PHE A 677 -27.24 6.46 15.43
N ASP A 678 -28.45 6.67 15.91
CA ASP A 678 -29.66 6.45 15.09
C ASP A 678 -29.94 7.67 14.19
N MET A 679 -30.85 7.50 13.21
CA MET A 679 -31.23 8.59 12.31
C MET A 679 -31.93 9.75 13.02
N GLY A 680 -32.36 9.60 14.27
CA GLY A 680 -32.84 10.66 15.17
C GLY A 680 -31.72 11.44 15.84
N GLY A 681 -30.46 11.00 15.68
CA GLY A 681 -29.27 11.64 16.25
C GLY A 681 -29.04 11.31 17.72
N ASN A 682 -29.46 10.16 18.19
CA ASN A 682 -29.17 9.67 19.53
C ASN A 682 -28.09 8.61 19.48
N VAL A 683 -27.22 8.59 20.47
CA VAL A 683 -26.22 7.52 20.64
C VAL A 683 -26.94 6.25 21.07
N VAL A 684 -26.91 5.23 20.25
CA VAL A 684 -27.51 3.91 20.47
C VAL A 684 -26.47 2.85 20.84
N GLY A 685 -25.17 3.14 20.57
CA GLY A 685 -24.07 2.26 20.87
C GLY A 685 -22.70 2.92 20.71
N ILE A 686 -21.67 2.16 21.02
CA ILE A 686 -20.25 2.53 20.88
C ILE A 686 -19.60 1.53 19.93
N THR A 687 -19.00 1.99 18.87
CA THR A 687 -18.34 1.12 17.88
C THR A 687 -17.09 0.48 18.48
N SER A 688 -16.86 -0.80 18.21
CA SER A 688 -15.68 -1.54 18.66
C SER A 688 -15.15 -2.44 17.56
N SER A 689 -13.90 -2.22 17.17
CA SER A 689 -13.15 -3.11 16.29
C SER A 689 -12.54 -4.30 17.04
N GLY A 690 -12.46 -4.22 18.38
CA GLY A 690 -11.88 -5.25 19.25
C GLY A 690 -12.72 -6.52 19.36
N LEU A 691 -14.04 -6.41 19.27
CA LEU A 691 -14.96 -7.54 19.37
C LEU A 691 -14.94 -8.47 18.14
N ASN A 692 -14.33 -8.05 17.07
CA ASN A 692 -14.16 -8.84 15.84
C ASN A 692 -12.89 -9.72 15.86
N ARG A 693 -12.04 -9.60 16.90
CA ARG A 693 -10.70 -10.20 16.93
C ARG A 693 -10.68 -11.71 17.16
N ASP A 694 -11.69 -12.29 17.83
CA ASP A 694 -11.52 -13.64 18.37
C ASP A 694 -12.29 -14.75 17.67
N TYR A 695 -13.34 -14.51 16.85
CA TYR A 695 -14.20 -15.61 16.41
C TYR A 695 -14.61 -15.70 14.95
N PHE A 696 -14.80 -14.62 14.17
CA PHE A 696 -15.13 -14.74 12.75
C PHE A 696 -14.78 -13.47 11.96
N LYS A 697 -13.96 -13.58 10.93
CA LYS A 697 -13.79 -12.59 9.88
C LYS A 697 -14.84 -12.80 8.79
N SER A 698 -16.08 -12.38 9.04
CA SER A 698 -17.07 -12.23 7.99
C SER A 698 -17.12 -10.78 7.57
N GLU A 699 -17.00 -10.51 6.28
CA GLU A 699 -17.18 -9.18 5.72
C GLU A 699 -18.54 -8.60 6.09
N ASN A 700 -18.56 -7.31 6.46
CA ASN A 700 -19.74 -6.58 6.91
C ASN A 700 -20.38 -7.05 8.24
N VAL A 701 -19.64 -7.76 9.08
CA VAL A 701 -20.06 -8.07 10.45
C VAL A 701 -19.21 -7.24 11.40
N ASN A 702 -19.73 -6.11 11.77
CA ASN A 702 -19.14 -5.21 12.75
C ASN A 702 -20.01 -5.17 13.99
N TYR A 703 -19.47 -4.70 15.11
CA TYR A 703 -20.16 -4.69 16.38
C TYR A 703 -20.16 -3.31 17.01
N ALA A 704 -21.20 -3.04 17.77
CA ALA A 704 -21.28 -1.87 18.64
C ALA A 704 -21.84 -2.27 20.00
N ILE A 705 -21.19 -1.86 21.06
CA ILE A 705 -21.65 -2.06 22.44
C ILE A 705 -22.89 -1.20 22.65
N LYS A 706 -23.95 -1.78 23.21
CA LYS A 706 -25.20 -1.04 23.40
C LYS A 706 -25.06 0.09 24.40
N ALA A 707 -25.69 1.20 24.15
CA ALA A 707 -25.64 2.41 24.96
C ALA A 707 -26.12 2.20 26.43
N SER A 708 -26.91 1.14 26.68
CA SER A 708 -27.31 0.77 28.06
C SER A 708 -26.13 0.41 28.96
N TYR A 709 -25.07 -0.22 28.42
CA TYR A 709 -23.85 -0.52 29.17
C TYR A 709 -23.03 0.72 29.46
N LEU A 710 -23.00 1.68 28.53
CA LEU A 710 -22.38 2.98 28.80
C LEU A 710 -23.11 3.74 29.91
N LYS A 711 -24.45 3.68 29.94
CA LYS A 711 -25.23 4.31 31.02
C LYS A 711 -24.82 3.76 32.39
N ASN A 712 -24.70 2.44 32.53
CA ASN A 712 -24.24 1.82 33.76
C ASN A 712 -22.83 2.30 34.17
N LEU A 713 -21.93 2.45 33.19
CA LEU A 713 -20.59 2.95 33.46
C LEU A 713 -20.60 4.44 33.86
N MET A 714 -21.49 5.26 33.29
CA MET A 714 -21.66 6.66 33.68
C MET A 714 -22.14 6.79 35.13
N GLU A 715 -23.01 5.89 35.60
CA GLU A 715 -23.52 5.86 36.98
C GLU A 715 -22.40 5.48 37.99
N ALA A 716 -21.36 4.76 37.54
CA ALA A 716 -20.19 4.41 38.35
C ALA A 716 -19.13 5.51 38.41
N CYS A 717 -19.30 6.62 37.70
CA CYS A 717 -18.37 7.74 37.75
C CYS A 717 -18.40 8.49 39.10
N PRO A 718 -17.25 8.97 39.59
CA PRO A 718 -17.18 9.74 40.85
C PRO A 718 -17.98 11.07 40.82
N GLU A 719 -18.12 11.67 39.65
CA GLU A 719 -18.96 12.84 39.41
C GLU A 719 -20.16 12.45 38.54
N GLU A 720 -21.30 13.02 38.85
CA GLU A 720 -22.54 12.79 38.11
C GLU A 720 -22.39 13.26 36.65
N ILE A 721 -22.58 12.35 35.69
CA ILE A 721 -22.60 12.64 34.25
C ILE A 721 -24.05 12.62 33.79
N VAL A 722 -24.60 13.79 33.52
CA VAL A 722 -25.96 13.93 33.00
C VAL A 722 -25.92 14.07 31.47
N LEU A 723 -26.25 13.01 30.73
CA LEU A 723 -26.55 13.05 29.31
C LEU A 723 -28.04 12.78 29.13
N LYS A 724 -28.71 13.61 28.33
CA LYS A 724 -30.17 13.52 28.12
C LYS A 724 -30.56 12.13 27.62
N GLU A 725 -31.34 11.39 28.40
CA GLU A 725 -31.90 10.13 27.98
C GLU A 725 -33.12 10.35 27.09
N ARG A 726 -33.21 9.59 25.99
CA ARG A 726 -34.37 9.64 25.07
C ARG A 726 -34.94 8.25 24.89
N VAL A 727 -36.27 8.16 24.96
CA VAL A 727 -37.01 6.90 24.81
C VAL A 727 -37.40 6.66 23.36
N GLU A 728 -37.62 7.73 22.59
CA GLU A 728 -37.97 7.70 21.17
C GLU A 728 -37.13 8.69 20.38
N SER A 729 -36.83 8.32 19.13
CA SER A 729 -36.16 9.23 18.20
C SER A 729 -37.16 10.34 17.79
N PRO A 730 -36.82 11.62 18.03
CA PRO A 730 -37.68 12.69 17.57
C PRO A 730 -37.75 12.66 16.04
N VAL A 731 -38.95 12.87 15.47
CA VAL A 731 -39.11 13.18 14.04
C VAL A 731 -38.44 14.53 13.83
N SER A 732 -37.27 14.55 13.22
CA SER A 732 -36.46 15.75 13.01
C SER A 732 -36.56 16.20 11.56
N SER A 733 -36.77 17.49 11.35
CA SER A 733 -36.64 18.15 10.03
C SER A 733 -35.19 18.39 9.63
N THR A 734 -34.21 18.07 10.49
CA THR A 734 -32.76 18.29 10.27
C THR A 734 -32.22 17.19 9.34
N THR A 735 -31.56 17.59 8.27
CA THR A 735 -30.96 16.65 7.32
C THR A 735 -29.79 15.90 7.98
N LEU A 736 -29.42 14.74 7.46
CA LEU A 736 -28.26 13.98 7.94
C LEU A 736 -26.97 14.81 7.82
N THR A 737 -26.80 15.55 6.74
CA THR A 737 -25.65 16.45 6.51
C THR A 737 -25.54 17.53 7.57
N ASP A 738 -26.66 18.17 7.95
CA ASP A 738 -26.66 19.21 8.97
C ASP A 738 -26.35 18.64 10.36
N ARG A 739 -26.81 17.42 10.59
CA ARG A 739 -26.56 16.71 11.85
C ARG A 739 -25.08 16.31 11.98
N ILE A 740 -24.46 15.81 10.91
CA ILE A 740 -23.02 15.52 10.88
C ILE A 740 -22.23 16.78 11.24
N LYS A 741 -22.50 17.92 10.58
CA LYS A 741 -21.86 19.21 10.88
C LYS A 741 -22.05 19.65 12.33
N GLN A 742 -23.21 19.36 12.91
CA GLN A 742 -23.50 19.70 14.29
C GLN A 742 -22.71 18.82 15.29
N TYR A 743 -22.47 17.55 14.93
CA TYR A 743 -21.88 16.57 15.85
C TYR A 743 -20.36 16.43 15.69
N GLU A 744 -19.76 16.82 14.57
CA GLU A 744 -18.32 16.67 14.31
C GLU A 744 -17.45 17.29 15.42
N GLY A 745 -17.85 18.41 16.00
CA GLY A 745 -17.12 19.06 17.11
C GLY A 745 -17.23 18.34 18.46
N TYR A 746 -17.99 17.25 18.55
CA TYR A 746 -18.21 16.48 19.76
C TYR A 746 -17.67 15.04 19.69
N VAL A 747 -17.09 14.67 18.57
CA VAL A 747 -16.35 13.41 18.40
C VAL A 747 -14.85 13.70 18.54
N VAL A 748 -14.14 12.82 19.22
CA VAL A 748 -12.79 13.07 19.72
C VAL A 748 -11.85 12.01 19.18
N LEU A 749 -10.71 12.44 18.64
CA LEU A 749 -9.56 11.58 18.39
C LEU A 749 -8.80 11.41 19.72
N ILE A 750 -8.62 10.18 20.14
CA ILE A 750 -7.87 9.85 21.37
C ILE A 750 -6.51 9.30 20.95
N LEU A 751 -5.44 9.99 21.36
CA LEU A 751 -4.07 9.54 21.18
C LEU A 751 -3.55 8.95 22.49
N THR A 752 -2.73 7.89 22.39
CA THR A 752 -2.24 7.11 23.55
C THR A 752 -0.73 6.89 23.50
N LYS A 753 -0.05 6.92 24.69
CA LYS A 753 1.37 6.58 24.85
C LYS A 753 1.55 5.30 25.62
#